data_417ba2bc48d535b2bd31dea853e0d86b
#
_entry.id   417ba2bc48d535b2bd31dea853e0d86b
#
_cell.length_a   1.000
_cell.length_b   1.000
_cell.length_c   1.000
_cell.angle_alpha   90.00
_cell.angle_beta   90.00
_cell.angle_gamma   90.00
#
_symmetry.space_group_name_H-M   'P 1'
#
loop_
_entity.id
_entity.type
_entity.pdbx_description
1 polymer ?
#
loop_
_entity_poly.entity_id
_entity_poly.type
_entity_poly.pdbx_seq_one_letter_code
_entity_poly.pdbx_strand_id
1 'polypeptide(L)'
;MRYLIGMCLLLVMSFPLHAQERWDDEFQMLRPECSVMETSLLGEVRLAPRRVGSQATAPLKAKGVQKVPVVLVAFADQGFSVADTNEGVIEYYQKFCNGTKDGHIYTGHGSHGSIRDFFVEQSDSVFLPEFVVIGPVVLDNDFSYYGANKYRYRVKVGDQIVTKDKVEEGDVVVDSILSQRDVNYSKFASESIAKAMEVFSDWSQFDNDGNNTIDMVFFVFAGFGENFSGANSNYIWPKEVTKSETINGRVFATNAVTCEMRPASKKDDVIIGKPDGVGVFIHELSHALGLPDFYDTENVAFGMDVWSVMDYGEYGNNGYNPGNYTAYERDFMGWRKLVDLTEPCVLTIPCFADGGVGYKIQNAASANEYYIIENRQQRGWDDYIGRMGHGLQVTHVDFDASTWNRNRVNSTADHQRMTIIAANDCYKGTNSAESATEWRATLAGNLFPGDTYNFNLTDETTPAATVYTGGLLHKPLRNITENEDGTVTVCFMTNGQLDAPLLREPENIMMDQFDIEWETVDHATQYAYEVIRDGAVIQEGVVEEASVHVEGLLPSSELEFHVKAMADQPEDYIDSSWSESQYFSTLADYIDELPESEKLVNVYSSNGVWMTHCYVDQIHRLSFRSGIYILRYSNGASRKVLIK
;
A
#
# COMPACT_ATOMS: atom_id res chain seq x y z
N MET A 1 -47.59 -28.25 36.13
CA MET A 1 -47.81 -26.81 35.93
C MET A 1 -46.75 -26.07 36.75
N ARG A 2 -45.55 -25.90 36.18
CA ARG A 2 -44.47 -25.00 36.66
C ARG A 2 -43.59 -24.67 35.47
N TYR A 3 -43.65 -23.44 35.02
CA TYR A 3 -42.82 -22.86 33.96
C TYR A 3 -41.38 -22.71 34.50
N LEU A 4 -40.42 -23.30 33.82
CA LEU A 4 -39.04 -22.93 33.95
C LEU A 4 -38.69 -21.97 32.79
N ILE A 5 -38.51 -20.72 33.16
CA ILE A 5 -37.96 -19.68 32.27
C ILE A 5 -36.43 -19.90 32.27
N GLY A 6 -35.90 -20.35 31.14
CA GLY A 6 -34.46 -20.40 30.88
C GLY A 6 -33.95 -18.97 30.67
N MET A 7 -33.19 -18.48 31.61
CA MET A 7 -32.45 -17.23 31.49
C MET A 7 -31.17 -17.54 30.67
N CYS A 8 -31.20 -17.17 29.38
CA CYS A 8 -29.98 -17.06 28.60
C CYS A 8 -29.14 -15.93 29.23
N LEU A 9 -28.07 -16.31 29.93
CA LEU A 9 -26.95 -15.40 30.24
C LEU A 9 -26.23 -15.12 28.92
N LEU A 10 -26.50 -13.97 28.33
CA LEU A 10 -25.61 -13.32 27.42
C LEU A 10 -24.34 -12.97 28.24
N LEU A 11 -23.28 -13.76 28.10
CA LEU A 11 -21.94 -13.31 28.44
C LEU A 11 -21.60 -12.21 27.44
N VAL A 12 -21.88 -10.97 27.79
CA VAL A 12 -21.20 -9.83 27.24
C VAL A 12 -19.77 -9.95 27.71
N MET A 13 -18.90 -10.54 26.89
CA MET A 13 -17.48 -10.34 27.05
C MET A 13 -17.24 -8.84 26.83
N SER A 14 -17.21 -8.12 27.95
CA SER A 14 -16.60 -6.80 27.98
C SER A 14 -15.12 -7.01 27.65
N PHE A 15 -14.78 -6.89 26.38
CA PHE A 15 -13.39 -6.55 26.03
C PHE A 15 -13.07 -5.29 26.83
N PRO A 16 -11.97 -5.26 27.56
CA PRO A 16 -11.58 -4.04 28.22
C PRO A 16 -11.33 -3.00 27.10
N LEU A 17 -12.15 -1.97 27.08
CA LEU A 17 -11.87 -0.68 26.44
C LEU A 17 -10.63 -0.05 27.14
N HIS A 18 -9.48 -0.66 26.94
CA HIS A 18 -8.20 -0.23 27.51
C HIS A 18 -7.11 -0.24 26.46
N ALA A 19 -7.42 0.28 25.29
CA ALA A 19 -6.41 0.70 24.35
C ALA A 19 -6.82 1.96 23.57
N GLN A 20 -7.71 2.76 24.11
CA GLN A 20 -7.63 4.19 23.87
C GLN A 20 -6.47 4.67 24.76
N GLU A 21 -5.24 4.27 24.41
CA GLU A 21 -4.09 4.99 24.87
C GLU A 21 -4.31 6.43 24.41
N ARG A 22 -4.49 7.27 25.40
CA ARG A 22 -4.51 8.71 25.26
C ARG A 22 -3.43 9.11 24.28
N TRP A 23 -3.81 9.53 23.10
CA TRP A 23 -3.18 10.69 22.55
C TRP A 23 -3.08 11.65 23.72
N ASP A 24 -1.85 12.08 24.05
CA ASP A 24 -1.70 13.08 25.11
C ASP A 24 -2.67 14.19 24.77
N ASP A 25 -3.80 14.25 25.49
CA ASP A 25 -4.91 15.17 25.23
C ASP A 25 -4.47 16.65 25.30
N GLU A 26 -3.20 16.89 25.66
CA GLU A 26 -2.58 18.21 25.76
C GLU A 26 -1.93 18.69 24.47
N PHE A 27 -1.59 17.80 23.50
CA PHE A 27 -1.03 18.21 22.20
C PHE A 27 -1.79 17.55 21.06
N GLN A 28 -2.85 18.18 20.68
CA GLN A 28 -3.56 17.93 19.45
C GLN A 28 -2.55 18.01 18.28
N MET A 29 -2.59 17.04 17.36
CA MET A 29 -2.17 17.31 16.00
C MET A 29 -3.14 18.35 15.45
N LEU A 30 -2.86 19.61 15.69
CA LEU A 30 -3.50 20.66 14.94
C LEU A 30 -2.73 20.73 13.63
N ARG A 31 -3.44 20.79 12.54
CA ARG A 31 -2.87 21.39 11.35
C ARG A 31 -2.27 22.70 11.83
N PRO A 32 -1.04 23.01 11.43
CA PRO A 32 -0.57 24.34 11.66
C PRO A 32 -1.70 25.26 11.20
N GLU A 33 -2.18 26.16 12.06
CA GLU A 33 -3.04 27.22 11.60
C GLU A 33 -2.25 27.99 10.55
N CYS A 34 -2.28 27.47 9.32
CA CYS A 34 -1.95 28.28 8.18
C CYS A 34 -3.03 29.35 8.18
N SER A 35 -2.71 30.49 8.78
CA SER A 35 -3.44 31.70 8.48
C SER A 35 -3.61 31.75 6.97
N VAL A 36 -4.86 31.81 6.50
CA VAL A 36 -5.24 31.84 5.09
C VAL A 36 -4.26 32.72 4.35
N MET A 37 -3.28 32.11 3.66
CA MET A 37 -2.44 32.87 2.76
C MET A 37 -3.30 33.17 1.55
N GLU A 38 -3.76 34.42 1.45
CA GLU A 38 -4.25 34.92 0.17
C GLU A 38 -3.12 34.75 -0.84
N THR A 39 -3.25 33.81 -1.73
CA THR A 39 -2.29 33.45 -2.81
C THR A 39 -1.94 34.59 -3.73
N SER A 40 -2.71 35.68 -3.70
CA SER A 40 -2.44 36.90 -4.43
C SER A 40 -1.25 37.70 -3.90
N LEU A 41 -0.68 37.38 -2.74
CA LEU A 41 0.37 38.15 -2.08
C LEU A 41 1.73 37.46 -1.99
N LEU A 42 1.92 36.34 -2.64
CA LEU A 42 3.24 35.81 -2.97
C LEU A 42 3.90 36.70 -4.03
N GLY A 43 4.12 37.99 -3.68
CA GLY A 43 4.98 38.86 -4.42
C GLY A 43 6.36 38.25 -4.46
N GLU A 44 6.68 37.65 -5.63
CA GLU A 44 8.00 37.35 -6.15
C GLU A 44 9.11 36.98 -5.15
N VAL A 45 8.88 36.13 -4.17
CA VAL A 45 9.88 35.12 -3.89
C VAL A 45 9.67 34.05 -4.96
N ARG A 46 10.32 34.21 -6.10
CA ARG A 46 10.59 33.10 -7.00
C ARG A 46 11.50 32.14 -6.24
N LEU A 47 10.91 31.34 -5.35
CA LEU A 47 11.43 30.01 -5.12
C LEU A 47 11.56 29.44 -6.52
N ALA A 48 12.78 29.10 -6.92
CA ALA A 48 12.98 28.42 -8.20
C ALA A 48 11.91 27.33 -8.27
N PRO A 49 11.16 27.19 -9.39
CA PRO A 49 10.05 26.27 -9.41
C PRO A 49 10.57 24.93 -8.89
N ARG A 50 10.01 24.45 -7.76
CA ARG A 50 10.29 23.12 -7.27
C ARG A 50 10.11 22.19 -8.47
N ARG A 51 11.14 21.46 -8.86
CA ARG A 51 11.05 20.42 -9.89
C ARG A 51 10.55 19.13 -9.25
N VAL A 52 9.47 19.28 -8.48
CA VAL A 52 8.74 18.23 -7.84
C VAL A 52 7.89 17.53 -8.92
N GLY A 53 7.67 16.24 -8.83
CA GLY A 53 6.82 15.51 -9.77
C GLY A 53 7.56 14.77 -10.89
N SER A 54 8.90 14.75 -10.87
CA SER A 54 9.69 13.87 -11.74
C SER A 54 10.95 13.39 -11.04
N GLN A 55 11.10 12.09 -10.90
CA GLN A 55 12.33 11.44 -10.45
C GLN A 55 13.57 11.81 -11.30
N ALA A 56 13.36 12.04 -12.60
CA ALA A 56 14.45 12.39 -13.50
C ALA A 56 15.13 13.73 -13.16
N THR A 57 14.40 14.62 -12.47
CA THR A 57 14.87 15.97 -12.09
C THR A 57 15.01 16.14 -10.58
N ALA A 58 14.72 15.10 -9.79
CA ALA A 58 14.91 15.13 -8.36
C ALA A 58 16.38 15.36 -7.99
N PRO A 59 16.67 16.23 -6.99
CA PRO A 59 18.04 16.47 -6.56
C PRO A 59 18.74 15.21 -6.07
N LEU A 60 18.03 14.36 -5.33
CA LEU A 60 18.52 13.10 -4.81
C LEU A 60 17.90 11.93 -5.57
N LYS A 61 18.70 10.91 -5.91
CA LYS A 61 18.18 9.74 -6.62
C LYS A 61 17.58 8.72 -5.64
N ALA A 62 16.37 8.27 -5.92
CA ALA A 62 15.66 7.29 -5.10
C ALA A 62 16.19 5.85 -5.26
N LYS A 63 17.49 5.66 -5.45
CA LYS A 63 18.12 4.32 -5.65
C LYS A 63 19.58 4.29 -5.27
N GLY A 64 20.05 3.11 -4.91
CA GLY A 64 21.46 2.87 -4.55
C GLY A 64 21.84 3.56 -3.26
N VAL A 65 23.13 3.59 -2.99
CA VAL A 65 23.68 4.32 -1.85
C VAL A 65 23.70 5.80 -2.18
N GLN A 66 23.08 6.61 -1.33
CA GLN A 66 23.10 8.07 -1.42
C GLN A 66 23.55 8.64 -0.08
N LYS A 67 24.64 9.38 -0.08
CA LYS A 67 25.16 10.02 1.12
C LYS A 67 24.56 11.40 1.29
N VAL A 68 24.00 11.64 2.48
CA VAL A 68 23.33 12.89 2.83
C VAL A 68 23.99 13.49 4.08
N PRO A 69 24.59 14.68 4.00
CA PRO A 69 25.08 15.37 5.19
C PRO A 69 23.92 15.88 6.02
N VAL A 70 23.96 15.59 7.32
CA VAL A 70 23.01 16.08 8.31
C VAL A 70 23.74 17.09 9.21
N VAL A 71 23.53 18.37 8.97
CA VAL A 71 24.19 19.44 9.73
C VAL A 71 23.35 19.83 10.93
N LEU A 72 23.91 19.66 12.11
CA LEU A 72 23.29 20.04 13.38
C LEU A 72 23.59 21.53 13.64
N VAL A 73 22.52 22.34 13.83
CA VAL A 73 22.64 23.81 13.92
C VAL A 73 22.07 24.32 15.22
N ALA A 74 22.91 24.95 16.01
CA ALA A 74 22.56 25.70 17.21
C ALA A 74 22.62 27.23 16.93
N PHE A 75 22.03 27.99 17.79
CA PHE A 75 21.97 29.45 17.69
C PHE A 75 22.68 30.09 18.89
N ALA A 76 22.90 31.43 18.83
CA ALA A 76 23.56 32.16 19.92
C ALA A 76 22.81 32.00 21.26
N ASP A 77 21.46 31.93 21.19
CA ASP A 77 20.56 31.82 22.33
C ASP A 77 19.92 30.44 22.53
N GLN A 78 20.12 29.50 21.60
CA GLN A 78 19.45 28.20 21.63
C GLN A 78 20.41 27.05 21.25
N GLY A 79 20.74 26.21 22.23
CA GLY A 79 21.50 24.97 22.06
C GLY A 79 20.59 23.75 21.97
N PHE A 80 21.18 22.60 21.61
CA PHE A 80 20.49 21.32 21.65
C PHE A 80 20.21 20.87 23.10
N SER A 81 19.11 20.16 23.28
CA SER A 81 18.64 19.65 24.58
C SER A 81 18.55 18.14 24.66
N VAL A 82 18.77 17.41 23.56
CA VAL A 82 18.74 15.94 23.53
C VAL A 82 19.93 15.29 24.26
N ALA A 83 21.02 16.05 24.51
CA ALA A 83 22.17 15.63 25.31
C ALA A 83 22.93 16.84 25.86
N ASP A 84 23.69 16.63 26.95
CA ASP A 84 24.43 17.69 27.64
C ASP A 84 25.76 18.08 26.95
N THR A 85 26.26 17.26 26.03
CA THR A 85 27.53 17.49 25.32
C THR A 85 27.34 17.40 23.81
N ASN A 86 28.22 18.06 23.04
CA ASN A 86 28.19 17.98 21.58
C ASN A 86 28.40 16.55 21.08
N GLU A 87 29.26 15.78 21.70
CA GLU A 87 29.47 14.37 21.38
C GLU A 87 28.19 13.55 21.60
N GLY A 88 27.47 13.80 22.69
CA GLY A 88 26.16 13.16 22.98
C GLY A 88 25.10 13.55 21.96
N VAL A 89 25.06 14.80 21.52
CA VAL A 89 24.14 15.25 20.46
C VAL A 89 24.47 14.56 19.15
N ILE A 90 25.74 14.45 18.76
CA ILE A 90 26.16 13.72 17.56
C ILE A 90 25.77 12.25 17.64
N GLU A 91 26.02 11.58 18.78
CA GLU A 91 25.66 10.18 18.99
C GLU A 91 24.15 9.98 18.90
N TYR A 92 23.36 10.90 19.47
CA TYR A 92 21.90 10.87 19.36
C TYR A 92 21.45 10.89 17.90
N TYR A 93 21.93 11.85 17.11
CA TYR A 93 21.51 11.98 15.70
C TYR A 93 22.11 10.90 14.80
N GLN A 94 23.27 10.33 15.12
CA GLN A 94 23.77 9.13 14.42
C GLN A 94 22.81 7.96 14.59
N LYS A 95 22.29 7.72 15.79
CA LYS A 95 21.28 6.69 16.05
C LYS A 95 19.94 7.03 15.42
N PHE A 96 19.53 8.30 15.49
CA PHE A 96 18.29 8.80 14.92
C PHE A 96 18.22 8.59 13.40
N CYS A 97 19.32 8.88 12.71
CA CYS A 97 19.40 8.78 11.26
C CYS A 97 19.71 7.36 10.77
N ASN A 98 20.65 6.64 11.42
CA ASN A 98 21.25 5.40 10.90
C ASN A 98 21.14 4.21 11.85
N GLY A 99 20.49 4.35 13.00
CA GLY A 99 20.35 3.25 13.95
C GLY A 99 19.60 2.07 13.35
N THR A 100 19.83 0.88 13.90
CA THR A 100 19.06 -0.32 13.55
C THR A 100 17.86 -0.47 14.49
N LYS A 101 16.88 -1.26 14.12
CA LYS A 101 15.69 -1.55 14.94
C LYS A 101 16.02 -1.94 16.37
N ASP A 102 17.10 -2.67 16.58
CA ASP A 102 17.53 -3.14 17.90
C ASP A 102 18.31 -2.09 18.71
N GLY A 103 18.78 -1.04 18.09
CA GLY A 103 19.67 -0.04 18.68
C GLY A 103 19.21 1.41 18.60
N HIS A 104 18.04 1.68 18.03
CA HIS A 104 17.58 3.06 17.91
C HIS A 104 17.05 3.61 19.23
N ILE A 105 17.13 4.94 19.39
CA ILE A 105 16.87 5.65 20.64
C ILE A 105 15.38 5.73 21.02
N TYR A 106 14.47 5.43 20.08
CA TYR A 106 13.03 5.63 20.26
C TYR A 106 12.26 4.38 20.70
N THR A 107 12.93 3.28 21.02
CA THR A 107 12.26 2.05 21.48
C THR A 107 11.26 2.30 22.62
N GLY A 108 11.55 3.25 23.50
CA GLY A 108 10.65 3.65 24.60
C GLY A 108 9.43 4.45 24.17
N HIS A 109 9.40 4.95 22.92
CA HIS A 109 8.30 5.74 22.35
C HIS A 109 7.49 4.95 21.31
N GLY A 110 7.76 3.66 21.14
CA GLY A 110 7.09 2.82 20.16
C GLY A 110 7.49 3.11 18.70
N SER A 111 8.64 3.76 18.48
CA SER A 111 9.17 3.96 17.13
C SER A 111 9.51 2.63 16.46
N HIS A 112 9.24 2.52 15.17
CA HIS A 112 9.49 1.30 14.39
C HIS A 112 10.96 1.18 13.95
N GLY A 113 11.66 2.28 13.75
CA GLY A 113 13.06 2.31 13.32
C GLY A 113 13.64 3.72 13.19
N SER A 114 14.84 3.82 12.61
CA SER A 114 15.50 5.05 12.24
C SER A 114 15.00 5.58 10.89
N ILE A 115 15.47 6.79 10.50
CA ILE A 115 15.19 7.33 9.15
C ILE A 115 15.70 6.39 8.07
N ARG A 116 16.92 5.84 8.23
CA ARG A 116 17.48 4.87 7.31
C ARG A 116 16.64 3.60 7.22
N ASP A 117 16.20 3.06 8.36
CA ASP A 117 15.34 1.86 8.39
C ASP A 117 14.04 2.09 7.61
N PHE A 118 13.43 3.28 7.75
CA PHE A 118 12.23 3.63 6.98
C PHE A 118 12.48 3.52 5.47
N PHE A 119 13.49 4.23 4.95
CA PHE A 119 13.74 4.25 3.51
C PHE A 119 14.18 2.88 2.96
N VAL A 120 14.98 2.14 3.72
CA VAL A 120 15.42 0.78 3.32
C VAL A 120 14.23 -0.17 3.24
N GLU A 121 13.33 -0.13 4.22
CA GLU A 121 12.12 -0.97 4.23
C GLU A 121 11.13 -0.54 3.14
N GLN A 122 10.82 0.77 3.04
CA GLN A 122 9.86 1.27 2.05
C GLN A 122 10.31 1.05 0.60
N SER A 123 11.60 0.96 0.36
CA SER A 123 12.17 0.78 -0.97
C SER A 123 12.55 -0.67 -1.31
N ASP A 124 12.24 -1.65 -0.47
CA ASP A 124 12.74 -3.02 -0.62
C ASP A 124 14.28 -3.07 -0.81
N SER A 125 15.00 -2.19 -0.08
CA SER A 125 16.46 -2.02 -0.18
C SER A 125 16.96 -1.49 -1.54
N VAL A 126 16.11 -0.91 -2.36
CA VAL A 126 16.51 -0.23 -3.62
C VAL A 126 17.20 1.10 -3.33
N PHE A 127 16.77 1.81 -2.29
CA PHE A 127 17.35 3.06 -1.82
C PHE A 127 18.01 2.87 -0.45
N LEU A 128 19.28 3.20 -0.36
CA LEU A 128 20.13 2.96 0.80
C LEU A 128 20.78 4.28 1.24
N PRO A 129 20.04 5.18 1.91
CA PRO A 129 20.62 6.43 2.37
C PRO A 129 21.65 6.20 3.47
N GLU A 130 22.75 6.95 3.41
CA GLU A 130 23.78 7.02 4.44
C GLU A 130 23.87 8.46 4.95
N PHE A 131 23.47 8.68 6.20
CA PHE A 131 23.47 10.01 6.79
C PHE A 131 24.78 10.27 7.52
N VAL A 132 25.47 11.35 7.16
CA VAL A 132 26.70 11.79 7.81
C VAL A 132 26.38 12.99 8.69
N VAL A 133 26.39 12.80 10.00
CA VAL A 133 26.07 13.83 10.99
C VAL A 133 27.28 14.74 11.20
N ILE A 134 27.09 16.04 11.05
CA ILE A 134 28.13 17.08 11.10
C ILE A 134 27.73 18.16 12.10
N GLY A 135 28.63 18.63 12.90
CA GLY A 135 28.41 19.69 13.89
C GLY A 135 28.36 19.14 15.32
N PRO A 136 27.60 19.76 16.28
CA PRO A 136 26.81 20.98 16.11
C PRO A 136 27.65 22.22 15.75
N VAL A 137 27.14 23.00 14.79
CA VAL A 137 27.66 24.33 14.49
C VAL A 137 26.79 25.41 15.16
N VAL A 138 27.41 26.49 15.61
CA VAL A 138 26.67 27.56 16.30
C VAL A 138 26.65 28.80 15.42
N LEU A 139 25.45 29.30 15.09
CA LEU A 139 25.23 30.53 14.34
C LEU A 139 25.34 31.74 15.25
N ASP A 140 25.73 32.91 14.67
CA ASP A 140 26.07 34.08 15.46
C ASP A 140 24.85 34.89 15.91
N ASN A 141 23.69 34.70 15.28
CA ASN A 141 22.45 35.37 15.66
C ASN A 141 21.54 34.47 16.45
N ASP A 142 20.58 35.08 17.14
CA ASP A 142 19.51 34.35 17.86
C ASP A 142 18.61 33.56 16.93
N PHE A 143 17.98 32.51 17.44
CA PHE A 143 17.07 31.68 16.72
C PHE A 143 15.95 32.48 16.01
N SER A 144 15.32 33.41 16.74
CA SER A 144 14.25 34.25 16.22
C SER A 144 14.66 35.18 15.05
N TYR A 145 15.96 35.43 14.87
CA TYR A 145 16.45 36.15 13.71
C TYR A 145 16.30 35.37 12.42
N TYR A 146 16.62 34.05 12.45
CA TYR A 146 16.56 33.18 11.27
C TYR A 146 15.14 32.75 10.92
N GLY A 147 14.28 32.57 11.93
CA GLY A 147 12.86 32.26 11.76
C GLY A 147 11.94 33.46 11.62
N ALA A 148 12.52 34.70 11.54
CA ALA A 148 11.72 35.90 11.46
C ALA A 148 10.74 35.92 10.28
N ASN A 149 9.48 36.19 10.56
CA ASN A 149 8.41 36.31 9.58
C ASN A 149 8.12 37.77 9.22
N LYS A 150 7.69 38.02 8.00
CA LYS A 150 7.25 39.36 7.55
C LYS A 150 5.73 39.35 7.39
N TYR A 151 5.10 40.39 7.97
CA TYR A 151 3.66 40.58 7.94
C TYR A 151 3.27 41.83 7.18
N ARG A 152 2.08 41.83 6.60
CA ARG A 152 1.33 43.00 6.17
C ARG A 152 0.13 43.18 7.10
N TYR A 153 -0.28 44.40 7.32
CA TYR A 153 -1.30 44.71 8.29
C TYR A 153 -2.53 45.31 7.59
N ARG A 154 -3.71 44.75 7.85
CA ARG A 154 -4.96 45.39 7.46
C ARG A 154 -5.33 46.38 8.54
N VAL A 155 -5.36 47.64 8.16
CA VAL A 155 -5.63 48.75 9.08
C VAL A 155 -6.87 49.52 8.62
N LYS A 156 -7.65 49.97 9.59
CA LYS A 156 -8.82 50.81 9.32
C LYS A 156 -8.37 52.25 9.16
N VAL A 157 -8.68 52.85 7.98
CA VAL A 157 -8.45 54.27 7.67
C VAL A 157 -9.79 54.89 7.30
N GLY A 158 -10.41 55.65 8.22
CA GLY A 158 -11.80 56.07 8.09
C GLY A 158 -12.74 54.89 8.10
N ASP A 159 -13.58 54.74 7.07
CA ASP A 159 -14.48 53.62 6.90
C ASP A 159 -13.93 52.47 6.01
N GLN A 160 -12.70 52.59 5.53
CA GLN A 160 -12.06 51.63 4.65
C GLN A 160 -11.00 50.82 5.39
N ILE A 161 -10.84 49.53 4.99
CA ILE A 161 -9.71 48.68 5.39
C ILE A 161 -8.68 48.74 4.27
N VAL A 162 -7.46 49.17 4.59
CA VAL A 162 -6.33 49.18 3.67
C VAL A 162 -5.21 48.28 4.17
N THR A 163 -4.42 47.72 3.25
CA THR A 163 -3.27 46.88 3.60
C THR A 163 -2.00 47.67 3.57
N LYS A 164 -1.23 47.69 4.67
CA LYS A 164 0.06 48.37 4.82
C LYS A 164 1.17 47.39 5.19
N ASP A 165 2.41 47.66 4.78
CA ASP A 165 3.58 46.86 5.18
C ASP A 165 4.09 47.21 6.59
N LYS A 166 3.62 48.33 7.15
CA LYS A 166 3.95 48.80 8.51
C LYS A 166 2.74 49.48 9.14
N VAL A 167 2.59 49.33 10.43
CA VAL A 167 1.62 50.06 11.25
C VAL A 167 2.20 51.41 11.57
N GLU A 168 1.42 52.49 11.32
CA GLU A 168 1.78 53.86 11.63
C GLU A 168 1.03 54.36 12.87
N GLU A 169 1.50 55.43 13.45
CA GLU A 169 0.83 56.06 14.61
C GLU A 169 -0.61 56.46 14.24
N GLY A 170 -1.59 55.95 15.00
CA GLY A 170 -3.01 56.20 14.76
C GLY A 170 -3.71 55.14 13.89
N ASP A 171 -3.01 54.18 13.34
CA ASP A 171 -3.63 53.05 12.67
C ASP A 171 -4.38 52.16 13.65
N VAL A 172 -5.58 51.74 13.27
CA VAL A 172 -6.33 50.70 13.98
C VAL A 172 -6.13 49.39 13.22
N VAL A 173 -5.31 48.51 13.74
CA VAL A 173 -5.04 47.22 13.15
C VAL A 173 -6.30 46.33 13.27
N VAL A 174 -6.80 45.84 12.17
CA VAL A 174 -7.90 44.88 12.09
C VAL A 174 -7.35 43.46 12.22
N ASP A 175 -6.34 43.15 11.42
CA ASP A 175 -5.57 41.88 11.45
C ASP A 175 -4.20 42.06 10.78
N SER A 176 -3.42 40.95 10.79
CA SER A 176 -2.14 40.86 10.09
C SER A 176 -2.15 39.69 9.14
N ILE A 177 -1.56 39.86 7.96
CA ILE A 177 -1.41 38.81 6.94
C ILE A 177 0.06 38.45 6.85
N LEU A 178 0.39 37.18 7.00
CA LEU A 178 1.74 36.67 6.79
C LEU A 178 2.11 36.86 5.31
N SER A 179 3.13 37.67 5.00
CA SER A 179 3.57 37.92 3.63
C SER A 179 4.81 37.13 3.21
N GLN A 180 5.64 36.73 4.15
CA GLN A 180 6.82 35.92 3.93
C GLN A 180 7.22 35.21 5.23
N ARG A 181 7.42 33.89 5.16
CA ARG A 181 8.02 33.10 6.25
C ARG A 181 9.54 33.18 6.18
N ASP A 182 10.17 33.07 7.35
CA ASP A 182 11.62 32.90 7.51
C ASP A 182 12.44 33.77 6.56
N VAL A 183 12.27 35.09 6.64
CA VAL A 183 12.90 36.05 5.71
C VAL A 183 14.42 35.90 5.65
N ASN A 184 15.05 35.35 6.68
CA ASN A 184 16.48 35.12 6.78
C ASN A 184 16.89 33.65 6.55
N TYR A 185 16.00 32.78 6.03
CA TYR A 185 16.30 31.38 5.84
C TYR A 185 17.49 31.10 4.90
N SER A 186 17.61 31.86 3.79
CA SER A 186 18.78 31.73 2.91
C SER A 186 20.09 32.02 3.65
N LYS A 187 20.07 32.94 4.60
CA LYS A 187 21.23 33.24 5.44
C LYS A 187 21.50 32.12 6.45
N PHE A 188 20.43 31.54 7.06
CA PHE A 188 20.53 30.37 7.89
C PHE A 188 21.25 29.21 7.16
N ALA A 189 20.80 28.86 5.96
CA ALA A 189 21.34 27.78 5.20
C ALA A 189 22.83 28.03 4.81
N SER A 190 23.13 29.21 4.26
CA SER A 190 24.50 29.53 3.82
C SER A 190 25.51 29.61 4.97
N GLU A 191 25.15 30.24 6.11
CA GLU A 191 26.02 30.31 7.29
C GLU A 191 26.20 28.93 7.94
N SER A 192 25.14 28.10 8.00
CA SER A 192 25.23 26.73 8.51
C SER A 192 26.19 25.87 7.69
N ILE A 193 26.07 25.94 6.36
CA ILE A 193 27.00 25.21 5.47
C ILE A 193 28.43 25.74 5.62
N ALA A 194 28.64 27.05 5.65
CA ALA A 194 29.95 27.65 5.78
C ALA A 194 30.66 27.19 7.08
N LYS A 195 29.94 27.23 8.21
CA LYS A 195 30.46 26.73 9.50
C LYS A 195 30.66 25.23 9.52
N ALA A 196 29.80 24.45 8.85
CA ALA A 196 29.96 23.01 8.73
C ALA A 196 31.19 22.65 7.91
N MET A 197 31.55 23.45 6.89
CA MET A 197 32.78 23.26 6.10
C MET A 197 34.07 23.56 6.89
N GLU A 198 34.00 24.28 7.99
CA GLU A 198 35.14 24.50 8.88
C GLU A 198 35.46 23.27 9.74
N VAL A 199 34.44 22.48 10.10
CA VAL A 199 34.57 21.31 10.98
C VAL A 199 34.58 19.98 10.25
N PHE A 200 34.17 19.98 8.98
CA PHE A 200 34.12 18.79 8.14
C PHE A 200 34.68 19.11 6.74
N SER A 201 35.66 18.34 6.26
CA SER A 201 36.42 18.65 5.06
C SER A 201 36.02 17.89 3.80
N ASP A 202 35.55 16.62 3.93
CA ASP A 202 35.28 15.74 2.78
C ASP A 202 33.85 15.86 2.26
N TRP A 203 33.54 17.03 1.72
CA TRP A 203 32.22 17.32 1.13
C TRP A 203 32.04 16.64 -0.23
N SER A 204 33.11 16.19 -0.91
CA SER A 204 33.00 15.56 -2.23
C SER A 204 32.21 14.25 -2.21
N GLN A 205 32.11 13.58 -1.07
CA GLN A 205 31.37 12.35 -0.92
C GLN A 205 29.85 12.53 -1.04
N PHE A 206 29.34 13.76 -0.99
CA PHE A 206 27.91 14.12 -1.10
C PHE A 206 27.50 14.56 -2.52
N ASP A 207 28.42 14.49 -3.46
CA ASP A 207 28.20 14.56 -4.90
C ASP A 207 27.93 13.13 -5.39
N ASN A 208 26.68 12.67 -5.24
CA ASN A 208 26.33 11.27 -5.47
C ASN A 208 26.29 10.91 -6.97
N ASP A 209 26.16 11.88 -7.86
CA ASP A 209 26.09 11.66 -9.31
C ASP A 209 27.36 12.11 -10.08
N GLY A 210 28.35 12.67 -9.38
CA GLY A 210 29.65 13.05 -9.93
C GLY A 210 29.62 14.32 -10.79
N ASN A 211 28.66 15.21 -10.58
CA ASN A 211 28.47 16.43 -11.36
C ASN A 211 29.16 17.68 -10.76
N ASN A 212 29.95 17.53 -9.70
CA ASN A 212 30.60 18.54 -8.87
C ASN A 212 29.64 19.44 -8.10
N THR A 213 28.44 18.98 -7.85
CA THR A 213 27.44 19.65 -7.01
C THR A 213 27.12 18.78 -5.82
N ILE A 214 27.00 19.35 -4.64
CA ILE A 214 26.45 18.66 -3.47
C ILE A 214 24.94 18.59 -3.65
N ASP A 215 24.41 17.38 -3.79
CA ASP A 215 23.02 17.16 -4.17
C ASP A 215 22.05 17.71 -3.13
N MET A 216 22.35 17.45 -1.85
CA MET A 216 21.46 17.83 -0.74
C MET A 216 22.26 18.07 0.55
N VAL A 217 21.77 18.99 1.39
CA VAL A 217 22.15 19.16 2.79
C VAL A 217 20.88 19.12 3.64
N PHE A 218 20.85 18.28 4.65
CA PHE A 218 19.76 18.29 5.63
C PHE A 218 20.20 19.01 6.90
N PHE A 219 19.37 19.94 7.39
CA PHE A 219 19.62 20.63 8.65
C PHE A 219 18.69 20.12 9.73
N VAL A 220 19.24 19.92 10.94
CA VAL A 220 18.45 19.78 12.16
C VAL A 220 18.83 20.94 13.07
N PHE A 221 17.89 21.81 13.39
CA PHE A 221 18.18 22.94 14.28
C PHE A 221 17.69 22.67 15.71
N ALA A 222 18.41 23.25 16.66
CA ALA A 222 18.08 23.20 18.08
C ALA A 222 16.79 23.94 18.39
N GLY A 223 15.94 23.36 19.23
CA GLY A 223 14.67 23.96 19.66
C GLY A 223 13.46 23.54 18.86
N PHE A 224 12.39 24.34 18.92
CA PHE A 224 11.07 24.01 18.36
C PHE A 224 10.89 24.53 16.92
N GLY A 225 10.11 23.79 16.10
CA GLY A 225 9.65 24.25 14.79
C GLY A 225 8.38 25.10 14.85
N GLU A 226 8.20 26.02 13.88
CA GLU A 226 6.97 26.82 13.74
C GLU A 226 5.74 25.96 13.37
N ASN A 227 5.96 24.78 12.80
CA ASN A 227 4.91 23.84 12.36
C ASN A 227 4.11 23.21 13.50
N PHE A 228 4.51 23.40 14.76
CA PHE A 228 3.78 22.87 15.90
C PHE A 228 2.86 23.91 16.53
N SER A 229 1.65 23.46 16.89
CA SER A 229 0.67 24.31 17.57
C SER A 229 1.25 24.95 18.82
N GLY A 230 1.05 26.26 18.95
CA GLY A 230 1.57 27.08 20.05
C GLY A 230 3.05 27.40 19.95
N ALA A 231 3.73 27.02 18.86
CA ALA A 231 5.07 27.49 18.57
C ALA A 231 5.11 28.98 18.28
N ASN A 232 6.26 29.59 18.50
CA ASN A 232 6.48 31.02 18.22
C ASN A 232 6.58 31.21 16.69
N SER A 233 5.87 32.20 16.15
CA SER A 233 5.89 32.55 14.72
C SER A 233 7.25 33.10 14.22
N ASN A 234 8.25 33.23 15.10
CA ASN A 234 9.62 33.54 14.72
C ASN A 234 10.53 32.29 14.80
N TYR A 235 9.94 31.09 14.89
CA TYR A 235 10.67 29.86 14.74
C TYR A 235 10.74 29.48 13.27
N ILE A 236 11.77 28.71 12.88
CA ILE A 236 11.92 28.24 11.50
C ILE A 236 10.83 27.20 11.20
N TRP A 237 10.18 27.36 10.06
CA TRP A 237 9.25 26.37 9.52
C TRP A 237 10.03 25.26 8.82
N PRO A 238 9.85 23.97 9.19
CA PRO A 238 10.43 22.85 8.45
C PRO A 238 10.03 22.88 6.99
N LYS A 239 11.00 22.64 6.09
CA LYS A 239 10.79 22.71 4.65
C LYS A 239 11.96 22.16 3.86
N GLU A 240 11.71 21.80 2.62
CA GLU A 240 12.72 21.63 1.58
C GLU A 240 12.84 22.89 0.73
N VAL A 241 14.05 23.24 0.33
CA VAL A 241 14.34 24.37 -0.57
C VAL A 241 15.28 23.96 -1.67
N THR A 242 14.77 23.84 -2.89
CA THR A 242 15.58 23.65 -4.10
C THR A 242 16.08 25.00 -4.60
N LYS A 243 17.27 25.40 -4.18
CA LYS A 243 17.95 26.60 -4.63
C LYS A 243 19.44 26.39 -4.67
N SER A 244 20.00 26.39 -5.87
CA SER A 244 21.45 26.25 -6.03
C SER A 244 22.18 27.49 -5.47
N GLU A 245 23.19 27.25 -4.64
CA GLU A 245 24.03 28.28 -4.04
C GLU A 245 25.51 27.85 -4.05
N THR A 246 26.41 28.82 -4.23
CA THR A 246 27.86 28.55 -4.17
C THR A 246 28.42 29.08 -2.87
N ILE A 247 28.94 28.20 -2.02
CA ILE A 247 29.51 28.52 -0.71
C ILE A 247 30.96 27.99 -0.68
N ASN A 248 31.90 28.84 -0.36
CA ASN A 248 33.32 28.49 -0.31
C ASN A 248 33.84 27.72 -1.55
N GLY A 249 33.32 28.09 -2.74
CA GLY A 249 33.73 27.49 -4.02
C GLY A 249 33.09 26.15 -4.36
N ARG A 250 32.13 25.64 -3.55
CA ARG A 250 31.32 24.45 -3.83
C ARG A 250 29.88 24.82 -4.13
N VAL A 251 29.25 24.10 -5.04
CA VAL A 251 27.83 24.28 -5.38
C VAL A 251 27.00 23.32 -4.56
N PHE A 252 25.93 23.82 -3.97
CA PHE A 252 24.92 23.07 -3.21
C PHE A 252 23.58 23.22 -3.93
N ALA A 253 22.93 22.12 -4.29
CA ALA A 253 21.71 22.16 -5.11
C ALA A 253 20.43 22.36 -4.29
N THR A 254 20.34 21.67 -3.17
CA THR A 254 19.11 21.57 -2.37
C THR A 254 19.44 21.49 -0.89
N ASN A 255 18.53 21.97 -0.07
CA ASN A 255 18.58 21.73 1.35
C ASN A 255 17.18 21.50 1.93
N ALA A 256 17.11 20.79 3.05
CA ALA A 256 15.90 20.64 3.85
C ALA A 256 16.21 20.90 5.32
N VAL A 257 15.19 21.16 6.10
CA VAL A 257 15.36 21.51 7.51
C VAL A 257 14.20 20.96 8.34
N THR A 258 14.54 20.45 9.53
CA THR A 258 13.59 20.12 10.59
C THR A 258 14.12 20.59 11.95
N CYS A 259 13.29 20.53 12.97
CA CYS A 259 13.61 20.93 14.34
C CYS A 259 14.02 19.73 15.21
N GLU A 260 14.71 20.05 16.33
CA GLU A 260 15.03 19.08 17.37
C GLU A 260 13.81 18.68 18.20
N MET A 261 12.97 19.67 18.55
CA MET A 261 11.96 19.54 19.58
C MET A 261 10.56 19.82 19.08
N ARG A 262 9.61 19.08 19.65
CA ARG A 262 8.18 19.36 19.57
C ARG A 262 7.61 19.64 20.96
N PRO A 263 6.52 20.40 21.08
CA PRO A 263 5.81 20.57 22.34
C PRO A 263 5.29 19.23 22.86
N ALA A 264 5.43 18.99 24.17
CA ALA A 264 4.89 17.81 24.86
C ALA A 264 3.83 18.20 25.89
N SER A 265 4.00 19.33 26.58
CA SER A 265 3.02 19.87 27.52
C SER A 265 3.22 21.39 27.71
N LYS A 266 2.21 22.05 28.27
CA LYS A 266 2.31 23.45 28.67
C LYS A 266 2.03 23.56 30.16
N LYS A 267 2.99 24.12 30.90
CA LYS A 267 2.82 24.37 32.33
C LYS A 267 3.21 25.82 32.63
N ASP A 268 2.33 26.52 33.32
CA ASP A 268 2.55 27.93 33.72
C ASP A 268 3.01 28.82 32.53
N ASP A 269 2.37 28.65 31.34
CA ASP A 269 2.71 29.28 30.07
C ASP A 269 4.07 28.93 29.47
N VAL A 270 4.79 27.97 30.04
CA VAL A 270 6.04 27.42 29.50
C VAL A 270 5.74 26.15 28.74
N ILE A 271 6.18 26.10 27.47
CA ILE A 271 6.12 24.91 26.65
C ILE A 271 7.24 23.96 27.10
N ILE A 272 6.87 22.76 27.52
CA ILE A 272 7.80 21.68 27.79
C ILE A 272 7.92 20.85 26.52
N GLY A 273 9.14 20.73 26.00
CA GLY A 273 9.43 20.00 24.78
C GLY A 273 9.78 18.54 25.02
N LYS A 274 9.67 17.77 23.97
CA LYS A 274 10.29 16.43 23.81
C LYS A 274 10.95 16.37 22.43
N PRO A 275 11.93 15.49 22.22
CA PRO A 275 12.52 15.32 20.89
C PRO A 275 11.43 15.02 19.86
N ASP A 276 11.55 15.58 18.65
CA ASP A 276 10.67 15.27 17.55
C ASP A 276 10.97 13.87 16.97
N GLY A 277 9.99 13.26 16.32
CA GLY A 277 10.15 11.97 15.66
C GLY A 277 10.83 12.10 14.28
N VAL A 278 10.92 10.95 13.59
CA VAL A 278 11.57 10.85 12.26
C VAL A 278 10.69 11.38 11.13
N GLY A 279 9.38 11.59 11.37
CA GLY A 279 8.39 11.79 10.33
C GLY A 279 8.61 13.05 9.50
N VAL A 280 8.79 14.21 10.15
CA VAL A 280 9.04 15.49 9.43
C VAL A 280 10.35 15.42 8.62
N PHE A 281 11.39 14.78 9.17
CA PHE A 281 12.63 14.57 8.41
C PHE A 281 12.38 13.73 7.15
N ILE A 282 11.61 12.63 7.27
CA ILE A 282 11.25 11.76 6.16
C ILE A 282 10.45 12.53 5.11
N HIS A 283 9.46 13.30 5.53
CA HIS A 283 8.64 14.16 4.66
C HIS A 283 9.51 15.12 3.84
N GLU A 284 10.34 15.92 4.51
CA GLU A 284 11.18 16.93 3.85
C GLU A 284 12.27 16.29 2.94
N LEU A 285 12.82 15.12 3.31
CA LEU A 285 13.73 14.40 2.44
C LEU A 285 13.02 13.82 1.20
N SER A 286 11.75 13.45 1.34
CA SER A 286 10.94 12.93 0.22
C SER A 286 10.71 13.97 -0.87
N HIS A 287 10.67 15.26 -0.51
CA HIS A 287 10.67 16.33 -1.51
C HIS A 287 11.95 16.35 -2.35
N ALA A 288 13.10 16.09 -1.74
CA ALA A 288 14.35 15.97 -2.50
C ALA A 288 14.38 14.72 -3.39
N LEU A 289 13.58 13.70 -3.10
CA LEU A 289 13.36 12.52 -3.93
C LEU A 289 12.30 12.77 -5.02
N GLY A 290 11.62 13.92 -5.04
CA GLY A 290 10.71 14.38 -6.09
C GLY A 290 9.22 14.31 -5.75
N LEU A 291 8.81 13.88 -4.57
CA LEU A 291 7.40 13.86 -4.17
C LEU A 291 6.89 15.27 -3.82
N PRO A 292 5.67 15.64 -4.23
CA PRO A 292 5.00 16.85 -3.77
C PRO A 292 4.26 16.63 -2.45
N ASP A 293 3.77 17.71 -1.85
CA ASP A 293 2.77 17.64 -0.79
C ASP A 293 1.45 17.09 -1.34
N PHE A 294 0.82 16.20 -0.58
CA PHE A 294 -0.53 15.69 -0.86
C PHE A 294 -1.57 16.27 0.10
N TYR A 295 -1.17 17.11 1.06
CA TYR A 295 -2.12 17.99 1.73
C TYR A 295 -2.50 19.16 0.80
N ASP A 296 -3.62 19.78 1.09
CA ASP A 296 -4.02 20.99 0.40
C ASP A 296 -3.22 22.19 0.90
N THR A 297 -2.32 22.69 0.08
CA THR A 297 -1.47 23.83 0.39
C THR A 297 -2.25 25.17 0.52
N GLU A 298 -3.51 25.21 0.10
CA GLU A 298 -4.43 26.34 0.24
C GLU A 298 -5.42 26.17 1.42
N ASN A 299 -5.40 25.03 2.09
CA ASN A 299 -6.27 24.66 3.23
C ASN A 299 -7.78 24.73 2.96
N VAL A 300 -8.22 24.33 1.76
CA VAL A 300 -9.63 24.31 1.34
C VAL A 300 -10.16 22.89 1.06
N ALA A 301 -9.29 21.89 1.06
CA ALA A 301 -9.59 20.51 0.69
C ALA A 301 -9.06 19.50 1.71
N PHE A 302 -9.47 18.23 1.57
CA PHE A 302 -9.10 17.14 2.47
C PHE A 302 -7.64 16.66 2.25
N GLY A 303 -7.21 16.51 1.00
CA GLY A 303 -5.91 15.90 0.66
C GLY A 303 -5.89 14.40 0.86
N MET A 304 -4.77 13.88 1.38
CA MET A 304 -4.58 12.47 1.77
C MET A 304 -4.69 12.26 3.29
N ASP A 305 -4.66 13.32 4.07
CA ASP A 305 -4.70 13.31 5.53
C ASP A 305 -3.64 12.35 6.13
N VAL A 306 -3.98 11.55 7.15
CA VAL A 306 -3.05 10.61 7.80
C VAL A 306 -2.60 9.46 6.90
N TRP A 307 -3.23 9.28 5.73
CA TRP A 307 -3.00 8.14 4.84
C TRP A 307 -1.79 8.31 3.91
N SER A 308 -1.07 9.40 3.99
CA SER A 308 0.18 9.64 3.26
C SER A 308 1.21 10.34 4.13
N VAL A 309 2.48 9.94 4.02
CA VAL A 309 3.62 10.63 4.64
C VAL A 309 3.81 12.03 4.06
N MET A 310 3.40 12.25 2.81
CA MET A 310 3.41 13.57 2.16
C MET A 310 2.20 14.44 2.54
N ASP A 311 1.48 14.04 3.60
CA ASP A 311 0.44 14.77 4.30
C ASP A 311 0.57 14.46 5.81
N TYR A 312 -0.48 14.41 6.59
CA TYR A 312 -0.47 14.24 8.05
C TYR A 312 0.08 12.89 8.54
N GLY A 313 0.25 11.91 7.66
CA GLY A 313 0.88 10.63 8.00
C GLY A 313 2.27 10.77 8.62
N GLU A 314 2.99 11.87 8.32
CA GLU A 314 4.28 12.19 8.93
C GLU A 314 4.22 12.33 10.47
N TYR A 315 3.09 12.78 11.01
CA TYR A 315 2.93 13.05 12.45
C TYR A 315 2.50 11.83 13.27
N GLY A 316 2.36 10.64 12.65
CA GLY A 316 1.96 9.42 13.35
C GLY A 316 2.80 9.16 14.60
N ASN A 317 2.16 8.89 15.75
CA ASN A 317 2.82 8.74 17.06
C ASN A 317 3.80 9.90 17.35
N ASN A 318 3.37 11.14 17.16
CA ASN A 318 4.26 12.29 17.33
C ASN A 318 5.50 12.28 16.42
N GLY A 319 5.36 11.77 15.20
CA GLY A 319 6.44 11.62 14.24
C GLY A 319 7.34 10.41 14.46
N TYR A 320 7.15 9.63 15.52
CA TYR A 320 7.97 8.44 15.78
C TYR A 320 7.56 7.25 14.90
N ASN A 321 6.29 7.20 14.48
CA ASN A 321 5.75 6.19 13.55
C ASN A 321 4.99 6.89 12.43
N PRO A 322 5.68 7.55 11.49
CA PRO A 322 5.03 7.98 10.25
C PRO A 322 4.46 6.74 9.56
N GLY A 323 3.34 6.89 8.84
CA GLY A 323 2.77 5.80 8.07
C GLY A 323 3.71 5.29 6.98
N ASN A 324 3.41 4.11 6.44
CA ASN A 324 4.06 3.66 5.20
C ASN A 324 3.79 4.66 4.07
N TYR A 325 4.71 4.75 3.10
CA TYR A 325 4.34 5.35 1.82
C TYR A 325 3.15 4.61 1.21
N THR A 326 2.31 5.33 0.51
CA THR A 326 1.26 4.74 -0.32
C THR A 326 1.87 3.97 -1.49
N ALA A 327 1.07 3.08 -2.10
CA ALA A 327 1.49 2.37 -3.30
C ALA A 327 1.82 3.34 -4.47
N TYR A 328 1.14 4.50 -4.54
CA TYR A 328 1.47 5.56 -5.48
C TYR A 328 2.90 6.10 -5.26
N GLU A 329 3.23 6.45 -4.03
CA GLU A 329 4.54 7.02 -3.68
C GLU A 329 5.66 6.03 -3.97
N ARG A 330 5.47 4.74 -3.66
CA ARG A 330 6.44 3.68 -3.97
C ARG A 330 6.62 3.44 -5.46
N ASP A 331 5.53 3.47 -6.24
CA ASP A 331 5.59 3.37 -7.71
C ASP A 331 6.28 4.59 -8.33
N PHE A 332 5.95 5.79 -7.85
CA PHE A 332 6.58 7.05 -8.26
C PHE A 332 8.09 7.02 -8.03
N MET A 333 8.54 6.53 -6.88
CA MET A 333 9.96 6.35 -6.54
C MET A 333 10.64 5.23 -7.35
N GLY A 334 9.87 4.41 -8.04
CA GLY A 334 10.36 3.25 -8.79
C GLY A 334 10.76 2.06 -7.92
N TRP A 335 10.30 2.02 -6.68
CA TRP A 335 10.63 0.96 -5.72
C TRP A 335 9.76 -0.28 -5.88
N ARG A 336 8.43 -0.09 -5.88
CA ARG A 336 7.47 -1.17 -6.06
C ARG A 336 6.39 -0.74 -7.04
N LYS A 337 6.33 -1.43 -8.18
CA LYS A 337 5.41 -1.07 -9.26
C LYS A 337 3.99 -1.46 -8.96
N LEU A 338 3.06 -0.61 -9.43
CA LEU A 338 1.64 -0.93 -9.45
C LEU A 338 1.37 -2.07 -10.44
N VAL A 339 0.39 -2.90 -10.11
CA VAL A 339 -0.14 -3.96 -10.98
C VAL A 339 -1.43 -3.46 -11.61
N ASP A 340 -1.50 -3.43 -12.94
CA ASP A 340 -2.73 -3.02 -13.64
C ASP A 340 -3.82 -4.09 -13.51
N LEU A 341 -5.04 -3.69 -13.11
CA LEU A 341 -6.24 -4.54 -13.13
C LEU A 341 -7.04 -4.24 -14.38
N THR A 342 -7.17 -5.24 -15.25
CA THR A 342 -7.87 -5.12 -16.55
C THR A 342 -9.02 -6.09 -16.69
N GLU A 343 -8.95 -7.24 -16.06
CA GLU A 343 -9.90 -8.34 -16.19
C GLU A 343 -10.60 -8.63 -14.87
N PRO A 344 -11.85 -9.11 -14.89
CA PRO A 344 -12.56 -9.56 -13.68
C PRO A 344 -11.73 -10.57 -12.89
N CYS A 345 -11.59 -10.33 -11.59
CA CYS A 345 -10.86 -11.24 -10.71
C CYS A 345 -11.26 -11.08 -9.24
N VAL A 346 -10.93 -12.08 -8.45
CA VAL A 346 -10.94 -12.00 -6.98
C VAL A 346 -9.51 -11.92 -6.50
N LEU A 347 -9.22 -10.90 -5.69
CA LEU A 347 -7.90 -10.65 -5.14
C LEU A 347 -7.91 -10.85 -3.63
N THR A 348 -6.85 -11.45 -3.10
CA THR A 348 -6.51 -11.40 -1.68
C THR A 348 -5.22 -10.63 -1.54
N ILE A 349 -5.31 -9.44 -0.94
CA ILE A 349 -4.24 -8.44 -0.92
C ILE A 349 -3.60 -8.41 0.46
N PRO A 350 -2.33 -8.83 0.62
CA PRO A 350 -1.58 -8.61 1.86
C PRO A 350 -1.27 -7.12 2.06
N CYS A 351 -1.00 -6.70 3.29
CA CYS A 351 -0.48 -5.36 3.53
C CYS A 351 1.00 -5.24 3.06
N PHE A 352 1.50 -4.00 2.96
CA PHE A 352 2.85 -3.76 2.48
C PHE A 352 3.93 -4.50 3.28
N ALA A 353 3.82 -4.53 4.61
CA ALA A 353 4.76 -5.21 5.49
C ALA A 353 4.82 -6.74 5.24
N ASP A 354 3.75 -7.33 4.72
CA ASP A 354 3.64 -8.74 4.37
C ASP A 354 3.86 -8.98 2.85
N GLY A 355 4.47 -8.03 2.15
CA GLY A 355 4.81 -8.15 0.73
C GLY A 355 3.73 -7.67 -0.24
N GLY A 356 2.64 -7.05 0.25
CA GLY A 356 1.56 -6.52 -0.57
C GLY A 356 2.00 -5.48 -1.58
N VAL A 357 1.28 -5.41 -2.69
CA VAL A 357 1.46 -4.42 -3.76
C VAL A 357 0.19 -3.60 -3.94
N GLY A 358 0.32 -2.44 -4.58
CA GLY A 358 -0.83 -1.68 -5.01
C GLY A 358 -1.31 -2.11 -6.39
N TYR A 359 -2.62 -2.05 -6.61
CA TYR A 359 -3.25 -2.35 -7.89
C TYR A 359 -3.85 -1.10 -8.49
N LYS A 360 -3.63 -0.90 -9.78
CA LYS A 360 -4.11 0.25 -10.53
C LYS A 360 -5.33 -0.10 -11.36
N ILE A 361 -6.36 0.72 -11.25
CA ILE A 361 -7.61 0.61 -12.01
C ILE A 361 -7.73 1.84 -12.90
N GLN A 362 -7.41 1.69 -14.17
CA GLN A 362 -7.35 2.77 -15.12
C GLN A 362 -8.76 3.29 -15.47
N ASN A 363 -8.97 4.62 -15.46
CA ASN A 363 -10.12 5.24 -16.09
C ASN A 363 -10.01 5.11 -17.62
N ALA A 364 -11.01 4.49 -18.25
CA ALA A 364 -11.01 4.28 -19.70
C ALA A 364 -11.08 5.60 -20.50
N ALA A 365 -11.62 6.66 -19.89
CA ALA A 365 -11.78 7.97 -20.53
C ALA A 365 -10.55 8.89 -20.40
N SER A 366 -9.60 8.57 -19.51
CA SER A 366 -8.39 9.37 -19.27
C SER A 366 -7.19 8.51 -18.95
N ALA A 367 -6.08 8.70 -19.64
CA ALA A 367 -4.81 8.01 -19.37
C ALA A 367 -4.15 8.47 -18.06
N ASN A 368 -4.49 9.65 -17.56
CA ASN A 368 -3.88 10.24 -16.37
C ASN A 368 -4.72 10.03 -15.11
N GLU A 369 -5.93 9.53 -15.24
CA GLU A 369 -6.87 9.38 -14.14
C GLU A 369 -7.13 7.90 -13.87
N TYR A 370 -6.98 7.48 -12.61
CA TYR A 370 -7.09 6.09 -12.19
C TYR A 370 -7.32 5.98 -10.69
N TYR A 371 -7.79 4.81 -10.25
CA TYR A 371 -7.77 4.43 -8.86
C TYR A 371 -6.57 3.53 -8.55
N ILE A 372 -6.12 3.59 -7.32
CA ILE A 372 -5.17 2.63 -6.74
C ILE A 372 -5.84 2.01 -5.53
N ILE A 373 -5.75 0.68 -5.42
CA ILE A 373 -6.16 -0.04 -4.22
C ILE A 373 -4.95 -0.70 -3.58
N GLU A 374 -4.88 -0.61 -2.25
CA GLU A 374 -3.85 -1.25 -1.42
C GLU A 374 -4.42 -1.60 -0.05
N ASN A 375 -3.86 -2.61 0.60
CA ASN A 375 -4.25 -3.00 1.95
C ASN A 375 -3.36 -2.30 2.98
N ARG A 376 -3.98 -1.57 3.92
CA ARG A 376 -3.34 -0.91 5.06
C ARG A 376 -3.74 -1.62 6.34
N GLN A 377 -2.76 -2.01 7.15
CA GLN A 377 -2.97 -2.75 8.38
C GLN A 377 -2.13 -2.19 9.52
N GLN A 378 -2.51 -2.51 10.77
CA GLN A 378 -1.73 -2.16 11.95
C GLN A 378 -0.43 -2.98 11.99
N ARG A 379 0.48 -2.75 11.05
CA ARG A 379 1.76 -3.48 10.90
C ARG A 379 2.87 -2.58 10.38
N GLY A 380 4.11 -2.85 10.81
CA GLY A 380 5.29 -2.11 10.38
C GLY A 380 5.17 -0.62 10.72
N TRP A 381 5.44 0.25 9.76
CA TRP A 381 5.32 1.69 9.95
C TRP A 381 3.87 2.17 10.07
N ASP A 382 2.89 1.38 9.62
CA ASP A 382 1.46 1.66 9.83
C ASP A 382 0.95 1.21 11.21
N ASP A 383 1.78 0.68 12.11
CA ASP A 383 1.32 0.20 13.43
C ASP A 383 0.49 1.26 14.18
N TYR A 384 0.91 2.51 14.11
CA TYR A 384 0.21 3.59 14.79
C TYR A 384 -1.04 4.07 14.02
N ILE A 385 -0.92 4.30 12.72
CA ILE A 385 -2.03 4.79 11.89
C ILE A 385 -3.10 3.71 11.76
N GLY A 386 -2.72 2.45 11.66
CA GLY A 386 -3.63 1.30 11.61
C GLY A 386 -4.53 1.15 12.84
N ARG A 387 -4.19 1.77 13.98
CA ARG A 387 -5.09 1.87 15.15
C ARG A 387 -6.25 2.83 14.93
N MET A 388 -6.12 3.76 14.00
CA MET A 388 -7.17 4.73 13.67
C MET A 388 -8.13 4.19 12.63
N GLY A 389 -7.65 3.31 11.73
CA GLY A 389 -8.39 2.65 10.69
C GLY A 389 -7.49 1.73 9.87
N HIS A 390 -8.04 0.63 9.39
CA HIS A 390 -7.34 -0.37 8.58
C HIS A 390 -8.30 -0.97 7.54
N GLY A 391 -7.76 -1.68 6.55
CA GLY A 391 -8.51 -2.26 5.45
C GLY A 391 -8.00 -1.82 4.08
N LEU A 392 -8.87 -1.85 3.07
CA LEU A 392 -8.57 -1.46 1.70
C LEU A 392 -8.60 0.06 1.55
N GLN A 393 -7.46 0.66 1.32
CA GLN A 393 -7.36 2.05 0.89
C GLN A 393 -7.64 2.13 -0.61
N VAL A 394 -8.56 3.00 -1.00
CA VAL A 394 -8.81 3.34 -2.39
C VAL A 394 -8.36 4.79 -2.61
N THR A 395 -7.36 4.99 -3.45
CA THR A 395 -6.82 6.33 -3.76
C THR A 395 -7.23 6.72 -5.18
N HIS A 396 -7.85 7.88 -5.34
CA HIS A 396 -8.13 8.50 -6.64
C HIS A 396 -6.96 9.39 -7.04
N VAL A 397 -6.41 9.16 -8.22
CA VAL A 397 -5.33 9.95 -8.81
C VAL A 397 -5.78 10.50 -10.16
N ASP A 398 -5.68 11.84 -10.32
CA ASP A 398 -5.78 12.54 -11.61
C ASP A 398 -4.49 13.33 -11.84
N PHE A 399 -3.48 12.63 -12.39
CA PHE A 399 -2.12 13.14 -12.53
C PHE A 399 -2.04 14.31 -13.51
N ASP A 400 -1.51 15.44 -13.05
CA ASP A 400 -1.14 16.58 -13.86
C ASP A 400 0.27 17.07 -13.52
N ALA A 401 1.21 16.89 -14.43
CA ALA A 401 2.62 17.23 -14.21
C ALA A 401 2.82 18.71 -13.79
N SER A 402 1.96 19.62 -14.21
CA SER A 402 2.05 21.05 -13.87
C SER A 402 1.68 21.29 -12.41
N THR A 403 0.63 20.62 -11.91
CA THR A 403 0.22 20.76 -10.49
C THR A 403 1.22 20.07 -9.57
N TRP A 404 1.73 18.89 -9.95
CA TRP A 404 2.80 18.21 -9.25
C TRP A 404 4.06 19.09 -9.15
N ASN A 405 4.55 19.60 -10.27
CA ASN A 405 5.75 20.44 -10.31
C ASN A 405 5.61 21.77 -9.53
N ARG A 406 4.40 22.26 -9.32
CA ARG A 406 4.11 23.47 -8.56
C ARG A 406 3.76 23.21 -7.11
N ASN A 407 3.77 21.97 -6.68
CA ASN A 407 3.36 21.56 -5.34
C ASN A 407 1.92 22.01 -5.00
N ARG A 408 0.98 21.79 -5.94
CA ARG A 408 -0.43 22.22 -5.85
C ARG A 408 -1.39 21.08 -6.18
N VAL A 409 -1.05 19.87 -5.78
CA VAL A 409 -1.79 18.65 -6.18
C VAL A 409 -3.26 18.73 -5.77
N ASN A 410 -3.53 19.17 -4.54
CA ASN A 410 -4.88 19.22 -3.98
C ASN A 410 -5.38 20.63 -3.66
N SER A 411 -4.80 21.67 -4.27
CA SER A 411 -5.13 23.09 -4.00
C SER A 411 -6.47 23.56 -4.61
N THR A 412 -7.30 22.65 -5.12
CA THR A 412 -8.61 22.95 -5.69
C THR A 412 -9.64 22.03 -5.02
N ALA A 413 -10.51 22.60 -4.20
CA ALA A 413 -11.39 21.85 -3.31
C ALA A 413 -12.35 20.88 -4.05
N ASP A 414 -12.85 21.25 -5.21
CA ASP A 414 -13.75 20.47 -6.06
C ASP A 414 -13.02 19.63 -7.12
N HIS A 415 -11.68 19.65 -7.12
CA HIS A 415 -10.85 18.87 -8.02
C HIS A 415 -9.54 18.46 -7.36
N GLN A 416 -9.62 17.68 -6.31
CA GLN A 416 -8.46 17.09 -5.66
C GLN A 416 -7.86 16.01 -6.55
N ARG A 417 -6.55 16.08 -6.82
CA ARG A 417 -5.90 15.21 -7.81
C ARG A 417 -5.24 13.98 -7.21
N MET A 418 -5.11 13.94 -5.90
CA MET A 418 -4.70 12.76 -5.16
C MET A 418 -5.36 12.77 -3.79
N THR A 419 -6.38 11.93 -3.61
CA THR A 419 -7.13 11.82 -2.36
C THR A 419 -7.68 10.40 -2.22
N ILE A 420 -8.09 10.03 -1.00
CA ILE A 420 -8.76 8.74 -0.80
C ILE A 420 -10.23 8.83 -1.23
N ILE A 421 -10.82 7.69 -1.59
CA ILE A 421 -12.27 7.49 -1.59
C ILE A 421 -12.62 6.91 -0.22
N ALA A 422 -13.13 7.76 0.66
CA ALA A 422 -13.43 7.36 2.03
C ALA A 422 -14.68 6.48 2.08
N ALA A 423 -14.58 5.26 2.64
CA ALA A 423 -15.67 4.29 2.69
C ALA A 423 -16.91 4.81 3.44
N ASN A 424 -16.74 5.74 4.37
CA ASN A 424 -17.81 6.42 5.09
C ASN A 424 -18.31 7.71 4.42
N ASP A 425 -17.82 8.03 3.22
CA ASP A 425 -18.09 9.30 2.50
C ASP A 425 -17.87 10.55 3.37
N CYS A 426 -16.90 10.49 4.30
CA CYS A 426 -16.62 11.55 5.26
C CYS A 426 -15.21 12.11 5.03
N TYR A 427 -15.14 13.35 4.58
CA TYR A 427 -13.90 14.10 4.32
C TYR A 427 -13.71 15.23 5.32
N LYS A 428 -14.00 14.96 6.58
CA LYS A 428 -13.81 15.92 7.65
C LYS A 428 -12.30 16.10 7.87
N GLY A 429 -11.81 17.17 7.36
CA GLY A 429 -10.43 17.58 7.53
C GLY A 429 -10.25 18.41 8.78
N THR A 430 -9.03 18.57 9.15
CA THR A 430 -8.55 19.37 10.28
C THR A 430 -8.86 20.87 10.17
N ASN A 431 -9.35 21.35 9.02
CA ASN A 431 -9.79 22.75 8.84
C ASN A 431 -11.22 23.01 9.32
N SER A 432 -11.98 21.98 9.68
CA SER A 432 -13.27 22.19 10.31
C SER A 432 -13.06 22.64 11.76
N ALA A 433 -13.98 23.46 12.28
CA ALA A 433 -14.02 23.81 13.70
C ALA A 433 -14.36 22.61 14.61
N GLU A 434 -14.21 21.39 14.10
CA GLU A 434 -14.50 20.14 14.79
C GLU A 434 -13.39 19.79 15.77
N SER A 435 -13.77 19.16 16.86
CA SER A 435 -12.78 18.71 17.84
C SER A 435 -11.89 17.62 17.25
N ALA A 436 -10.66 17.51 17.72
CA ALA A 436 -9.74 16.45 17.35
C ALA A 436 -10.36 15.03 17.57
N THR A 437 -11.23 14.89 18.54
CA THR A 437 -11.97 13.65 18.83
C THR A 437 -12.95 13.32 17.70
N GLU A 438 -13.70 14.30 17.20
CA GLU A 438 -14.66 14.10 16.11
C GLU A 438 -13.91 13.76 14.79
N TRP A 439 -12.83 14.46 14.51
CA TRP A 439 -12.00 14.15 13.35
C TRP A 439 -11.44 12.72 13.40
N ARG A 440 -10.85 12.31 14.53
CA ARG A 440 -10.31 10.96 14.71
C ARG A 440 -11.37 9.88 14.57
N ALA A 441 -12.57 10.13 15.05
CA ALA A 441 -13.69 9.19 14.92
C ALA A 441 -14.07 8.92 13.46
N THR A 442 -13.76 9.81 12.53
CA THR A 442 -14.03 9.60 11.11
C THR A 442 -13.03 8.67 10.44
N LEU A 443 -11.79 8.57 10.96
CA LEU A 443 -10.70 7.82 10.31
C LEU A 443 -10.97 6.32 10.28
N ALA A 444 -11.62 5.76 11.31
CA ALA A 444 -11.97 4.35 11.38
C ALA A 444 -12.90 3.88 10.25
N GLY A 445 -13.65 4.79 9.65
CA GLY A 445 -14.52 4.52 8.51
C GLY A 445 -13.94 4.92 7.15
N ASN A 446 -12.71 5.41 7.07
CA ASN A 446 -12.17 5.89 5.79
C ASN A 446 -11.75 4.74 4.84
N LEU A 447 -11.25 3.64 5.37
CA LEU A 447 -10.82 2.48 4.58
C LEU A 447 -11.96 1.45 4.49
N PHE A 448 -12.01 0.67 3.41
CA PHE A 448 -13.03 -0.34 3.22
C PHE A 448 -12.64 -1.67 3.91
N PRO A 449 -13.60 -2.39 4.56
CA PRO A 449 -14.99 -2.01 4.77
C PRO A 449 -15.16 -0.97 5.87
N GLY A 450 -14.14 -0.73 6.72
CA GLY A 450 -14.15 0.19 7.84
C GLY A 450 -15.20 -0.13 8.89
N ASP A 451 -15.37 0.77 9.88
CA ASP A 451 -16.37 0.64 10.94
C ASP A 451 -17.81 0.88 10.46
N THR A 452 -17.99 1.39 9.24
CA THR A 452 -19.29 1.52 8.58
C THR A 452 -19.71 0.26 7.84
N TYR A 453 -18.86 -0.76 7.76
CA TYR A 453 -19.13 -2.01 7.05
C TYR A 453 -19.52 -1.80 5.59
N ASN A 454 -18.82 -0.90 4.90
CA ASN A 454 -19.05 -0.64 3.48
C ASN A 454 -18.24 -1.60 2.63
N PHE A 455 -18.88 -2.65 2.14
CA PHE A 455 -18.23 -3.75 1.41
C PHE A 455 -18.12 -3.51 -0.10
N ASN A 456 -18.60 -2.37 -0.60
CA ASN A 456 -18.68 -2.16 -2.04
C ASN A 456 -18.34 -0.71 -2.42
N LEU A 457 -17.63 -0.55 -3.53
CA LEU A 457 -17.43 0.71 -4.23
C LEU A 457 -17.78 0.52 -5.70
N THR A 458 -18.96 1.00 -6.09
CA THR A 458 -19.51 0.87 -7.43
C THR A 458 -20.03 2.22 -7.92
N ASP A 459 -20.54 2.29 -9.12
CA ASP A 459 -21.16 3.51 -9.67
C ASP A 459 -22.46 3.92 -8.92
N GLU A 460 -23.06 3.01 -8.14
CA GLU A 460 -24.36 3.18 -7.49
C GLU A 460 -24.26 3.25 -5.95
N THR A 461 -23.08 3.01 -5.39
CA THR A 461 -22.88 3.05 -3.92
C THR A 461 -22.67 4.47 -3.41
N THR A 462 -22.64 4.64 -2.09
CA THR A 462 -22.21 5.86 -1.42
C THR A 462 -21.04 5.50 -0.49
N PRO A 463 -19.83 6.00 -0.79
CA PRO A 463 -19.45 6.79 -1.99
C PRO A 463 -19.62 6.02 -3.29
N ALA A 464 -19.82 6.74 -4.40
CA ALA A 464 -19.79 6.17 -5.74
C ALA A 464 -18.39 6.20 -6.32
N ALA A 465 -18.09 5.28 -7.25
CA ALA A 465 -16.82 5.22 -7.97
C ALA A 465 -16.72 6.34 -9.01
N THR A 466 -16.55 7.58 -8.56
CA THR A 466 -16.56 8.79 -9.40
C THR A 466 -15.18 9.12 -9.95
N VAL A 467 -15.15 9.64 -11.18
CA VAL A 467 -13.97 10.19 -11.85
C VAL A 467 -14.31 11.53 -12.49
N TYR A 468 -13.33 12.41 -12.67
CA TYR A 468 -13.54 13.73 -13.27
C TYR A 468 -13.82 13.63 -14.78
N THR A 469 -13.12 12.73 -15.46
CA THR A 469 -13.31 12.50 -16.89
C THR A 469 -14.23 11.31 -17.11
N GLY A 470 -15.44 11.54 -17.56
CA GLY A 470 -16.44 10.49 -17.81
C GLY A 470 -17.50 10.36 -16.72
N GLY A 471 -17.23 10.88 -15.52
CA GLY A 471 -18.18 10.92 -14.40
C GLY A 471 -18.14 9.69 -13.50
N LEU A 472 -18.13 8.48 -14.05
CA LEU A 472 -18.10 7.21 -13.33
C LEU A 472 -16.99 6.30 -13.87
N LEU A 473 -16.40 5.48 -12.99
CA LEU A 473 -15.29 4.59 -13.33
C LEU A 473 -15.73 3.35 -14.12
N HIS A 474 -16.95 2.85 -13.88
CA HIS A 474 -17.53 1.64 -14.47
C HIS A 474 -16.70 0.37 -14.22
N LYS A 475 -16.00 0.31 -13.13
CA LYS A 475 -15.16 -0.81 -12.70
C LYS A 475 -15.39 -1.09 -11.23
N PRO A 476 -16.47 -1.81 -10.89
CA PRO A 476 -16.88 -2.01 -9.51
C PRO A 476 -15.88 -2.82 -8.70
N LEU A 477 -15.73 -2.45 -7.43
CA LEU A 477 -15.15 -3.25 -6.37
C LEU A 477 -16.29 -3.76 -5.48
N ARG A 478 -16.36 -5.08 -5.26
CA ARG A 478 -17.42 -5.72 -4.48
C ARG A 478 -16.84 -6.67 -3.45
N ASN A 479 -17.67 -6.99 -2.45
CA ASN A 479 -17.37 -7.97 -1.42
C ASN A 479 -16.01 -7.75 -0.76
N ILE A 480 -15.68 -6.47 -0.50
CA ILE A 480 -14.43 -6.08 0.15
C ILE A 480 -14.50 -6.57 1.60
N THR A 481 -13.64 -7.54 1.94
CA THR A 481 -13.64 -8.19 3.26
C THR A 481 -12.24 -8.19 3.83
N GLU A 482 -12.13 -7.88 5.11
CA GLU A 482 -10.89 -8.02 5.86
C GLU A 482 -10.86 -9.40 6.50
N ASN A 483 -9.79 -10.17 6.22
CA ASN A 483 -9.61 -11.53 6.72
C ASN A 483 -8.92 -11.53 8.08
N GLU A 484 -9.07 -12.62 8.85
CA GLU A 484 -8.47 -12.75 10.19
C GLU A 484 -6.93 -12.64 10.19
N ASP A 485 -6.26 -12.96 9.09
CA ASP A 485 -4.82 -12.83 8.93
C ASP A 485 -4.35 -11.41 8.57
N GLY A 486 -5.30 -10.48 8.36
CA GLY A 486 -5.05 -9.09 7.98
C GLY A 486 -4.89 -8.90 6.47
N THR A 487 -5.16 -9.90 5.65
CA THR A 487 -5.31 -9.70 4.20
C THR A 487 -6.69 -9.11 3.90
N VAL A 488 -6.85 -8.47 2.76
CA VAL A 488 -8.15 -7.98 2.27
C VAL A 488 -8.52 -8.70 0.99
N THR A 489 -9.69 -9.32 0.98
CA THR A 489 -10.26 -9.91 -0.23
C THR A 489 -11.19 -8.90 -0.90
N VAL A 490 -11.11 -8.78 -2.23
CA VAL A 490 -11.94 -7.89 -3.04
C VAL A 490 -12.25 -8.53 -4.39
N CYS A 491 -13.50 -8.42 -4.84
CA CYS A 491 -13.95 -8.80 -6.17
C CYS A 491 -13.89 -7.58 -7.11
N PHE A 492 -13.03 -7.62 -8.11
CA PHE A 492 -12.89 -6.58 -9.12
C PHE A 492 -13.69 -6.95 -10.37
N MET A 493 -14.66 -6.12 -10.77
CA MET A 493 -15.53 -6.31 -11.94
C MET A 493 -16.28 -7.64 -11.96
N THR A 494 -16.50 -8.29 -10.81
CA THR A 494 -17.23 -9.56 -10.67
C THR A 494 -17.99 -9.57 -9.34
N ASN A 495 -18.96 -10.46 -9.18
CA ASN A 495 -19.64 -10.68 -7.90
C ASN A 495 -18.90 -11.68 -7.01
N GLY A 496 -18.00 -12.49 -7.59
CA GLY A 496 -17.23 -13.47 -6.84
C GLY A 496 -16.61 -14.55 -7.71
N GLN A 497 -16.03 -15.54 -7.06
CA GLN A 497 -15.55 -16.77 -7.64
C GLN A 497 -16.50 -17.90 -7.23
N LEU A 498 -16.78 -18.81 -8.15
CA LEU A 498 -17.55 -20.01 -7.85
C LEU A 498 -16.79 -20.88 -6.85
N ASP A 499 -17.53 -21.60 -6.00
CA ASP A 499 -16.94 -22.58 -5.11
C ASP A 499 -16.40 -23.77 -5.92
N ALA A 500 -15.30 -24.38 -5.46
CA ALA A 500 -14.80 -25.61 -6.05
C ALA A 500 -15.80 -26.74 -5.81
N PRO A 501 -16.15 -27.54 -6.84
CA PRO A 501 -17.08 -28.66 -6.68
C PRO A 501 -16.57 -29.67 -5.65
N LEU A 502 -17.50 -30.21 -4.85
CA LEU A 502 -17.19 -31.27 -3.89
C LEU A 502 -17.47 -32.63 -4.55
N LEU A 503 -16.39 -33.36 -4.86
CA LEU A 503 -16.48 -34.68 -5.51
C LEU A 503 -17.04 -35.74 -4.55
N ARG A 504 -17.84 -36.65 -5.12
CA ARG A 504 -18.24 -37.89 -4.49
C ARG A 504 -17.29 -39.04 -4.89
N GLU A 505 -17.34 -40.14 -4.19
CA GLU A 505 -16.58 -41.33 -4.56
C GLU A 505 -17.00 -41.81 -5.95
N PRO A 506 -16.06 -42.21 -6.81
CA PRO A 506 -16.37 -42.77 -8.12
C PRO A 506 -17.19 -44.05 -7.99
N GLU A 507 -18.20 -44.22 -8.83
CA GLU A 507 -19.07 -45.37 -8.89
C GLU A 507 -18.92 -46.14 -10.22
N ASN A 508 -19.50 -47.34 -10.31
CA ASN A 508 -19.50 -48.15 -11.51
C ASN A 508 -18.12 -48.34 -12.14
N ILE A 509 -17.07 -48.37 -11.31
CA ILE A 509 -15.70 -48.58 -11.80
C ILE A 509 -15.60 -49.94 -12.46
N MET A 510 -15.23 -49.95 -13.74
CA MET A 510 -14.97 -51.15 -14.54
C MET A 510 -13.53 -51.14 -15.07
N MET A 511 -13.21 -51.99 -16.01
CA MET A 511 -11.87 -52.09 -16.61
C MET A 511 -11.53 -50.85 -17.47
N ASP A 512 -12.53 -50.24 -18.06
CA ASP A 512 -12.39 -49.21 -19.10
C ASP A 512 -13.29 -48.01 -18.91
N GLN A 513 -14.02 -47.94 -17.77
CA GLN A 513 -14.96 -46.87 -17.50
C GLN A 513 -15.17 -46.63 -16.00
N PHE A 514 -15.74 -45.49 -15.65
CA PHE A 514 -16.30 -45.15 -14.34
C PHE A 514 -17.36 -44.03 -14.47
N ASP A 515 -18.16 -43.88 -13.41
CA ASP A 515 -19.06 -42.77 -13.22
C ASP A 515 -18.57 -41.94 -12.01
N ILE A 516 -18.70 -40.64 -12.08
CA ILE A 516 -18.41 -39.76 -10.94
C ILE A 516 -19.40 -38.61 -10.91
N GLU A 517 -19.80 -38.24 -9.70
CA GLU A 517 -20.71 -37.11 -9.42
C GLU A 517 -20.07 -36.13 -8.45
N TRP A 518 -20.58 -34.93 -8.41
CA TRP A 518 -20.22 -33.89 -7.46
C TRP A 518 -21.44 -33.08 -7.01
N GLU A 519 -21.25 -32.22 -6.00
CA GLU A 519 -22.33 -31.36 -5.57
C GLU A 519 -22.47 -30.19 -6.56
N THR A 520 -23.72 -29.79 -6.84
CA THR A 520 -23.99 -28.64 -7.71
C THR A 520 -23.47 -27.37 -7.05
N VAL A 521 -22.83 -26.52 -7.84
CA VAL A 521 -22.32 -25.21 -7.40
C VAL A 521 -23.28 -24.11 -7.84
N ASP A 522 -23.66 -23.26 -6.90
CA ASP A 522 -24.54 -22.13 -7.20
C ASP A 522 -23.89 -21.23 -8.25
N HIS A 523 -24.68 -20.75 -9.20
CA HIS A 523 -24.26 -19.92 -10.34
C HIS A 523 -23.34 -20.63 -11.37
N ALA A 524 -22.98 -21.89 -11.19
CA ALA A 524 -22.28 -22.65 -12.21
C ALA A 524 -23.26 -23.00 -13.37
N THR A 525 -22.80 -22.85 -14.58
CA THR A 525 -23.56 -23.22 -15.78
C THR A 525 -23.01 -24.49 -16.43
N GLN A 526 -21.76 -24.78 -16.21
CA GLN A 526 -21.05 -25.93 -16.76
C GLN A 526 -19.95 -26.37 -15.80
N TYR A 527 -19.36 -27.53 -16.05
CA TYR A 527 -18.24 -28.08 -15.31
C TYR A 527 -17.19 -28.61 -16.29
N ALA A 528 -15.94 -28.17 -16.13
CA ALA A 528 -14.80 -28.73 -16.85
C ALA A 528 -14.12 -29.79 -15.98
N TYR A 529 -13.81 -30.96 -16.55
CA TYR A 529 -13.13 -32.04 -15.84
C TYR A 529 -11.88 -32.52 -16.57
N GLU A 530 -10.97 -33.09 -15.82
CA GLU A 530 -9.77 -33.77 -16.34
C GLU A 530 -9.61 -35.14 -15.68
N VAL A 531 -9.23 -36.12 -16.48
CA VAL A 531 -8.77 -37.45 -16.07
C VAL A 531 -7.27 -37.52 -16.30
N ILE A 532 -6.52 -37.78 -15.25
CA ILE A 532 -5.06 -37.74 -15.28
C ILE A 532 -4.50 -39.12 -14.97
N ARG A 533 -3.46 -39.51 -15.68
CA ARG A 533 -2.69 -40.75 -15.44
C ARG A 533 -1.22 -40.43 -15.58
N ASP A 534 -0.42 -40.88 -14.59
CA ASP A 534 1.03 -40.64 -14.55
C ASP A 534 1.41 -39.16 -14.69
N GLY A 535 0.57 -38.25 -14.15
CA GLY A 535 0.74 -36.82 -14.21
C GLY A 535 0.40 -36.17 -15.57
N ALA A 536 -0.20 -36.90 -16.49
CA ALA A 536 -0.64 -36.40 -17.79
C ALA A 536 -2.16 -36.49 -17.95
N VAL A 537 -2.79 -35.44 -18.44
CA VAL A 537 -4.21 -35.46 -18.81
C VAL A 537 -4.40 -36.42 -19.98
N ILE A 538 -5.22 -37.46 -19.76
CA ILE A 538 -5.55 -38.45 -20.76
C ILE A 538 -6.93 -38.28 -21.37
N GLN A 539 -7.81 -37.58 -20.65
CA GLN A 539 -9.14 -37.17 -21.11
C GLN A 539 -9.57 -35.92 -20.40
N GLU A 540 -10.24 -35.02 -21.10
CA GLU A 540 -10.84 -33.81 -20.59
C GLU A 540 -12.18 -33.55 -21.26
N GLY A 541 -13.04 -32.75 -20.62
CA GLY A 541 -14.33 -32.39 -21.19
C GLY A 541 -15.07 -31.34 -20.40
N VAL A 542 -16.18 -30.88 -20.97
CA VAL A 542 -17.11 -29.94 -20.33
C VAL A 542 -18.50 -30.56 -20.35
N VAL A 543 -19.20 -30.53 -19.22
CA VAL A 543 -20.55 -31.06 -19.03
C VAL A 543 -21.44 -30.01 -18.34
N GLU A 544 -22.74 -30.09 -18.59
CA GLU A 544 -23.73 -29.21 -17.93
C GLU A 544 -24.26 -29.83 -16.62
N GLU A 545 -24.25 -31.15 -16.54
CA GLU A 545 -24.69 -31.92 -15.36
C GLU A 545 -23.57 -32.02 -14.33
N ALA A 546 -23.93 -32.14 -13.06
CA ALA A 546 -22.95 -32.32 -11.97
C ALA A 546 -22.49 -33.79 -11.88
N SER A 547 -22.25 -34.42 -13.02
CA SER A 547 -21.80 -35.81 -13.15
C SER A 547 -21.18 -36.05 -14.52
N VAL A 548 -20.32 -37.08 -14.62
CA VAL A 548 -19.79 -37.51 -15.89
C VAL A 548 -19.60 -39.03 -15.91
N HIS A 549 -19.90 -39.62 -17.08
CA HIS A 549 -19.50 -40.98 -17.42
C HIS A 549 -18.25 -40.95 -18.29
N VAL A 550 -17.19 -41.58 -17.83
CA VAL A 550 -15.89 -41.66 -18.52
C VAL A 550 -15.67 -43.10 -19.02
N GLU A 551 -15.38 -43.25 -20.31
CA GLU A 551 -15.12 -44.53 -20.96
C GLU A 551 -13.83 -44.51 -21.81
N GLY A 552 -13.36 -45.67 -22.25
CA GLY A 552 -12.18 -45.80 -23.11
C GLY A 552 -10.85 -45.84 -22.36
N LEU A 553 -10.89 -46.12 -21.08
CA LEU A 553 -9.73 -46.22 -20.20
C LEU A 553 -9.00 -47.54 -20.38
N LEU A 554 -7.80 -47.67 -19.83
CA LEU A 554 -7.08 -48.93 -19.78
C LEU A 554 -7.33 -49.65 -18.44
N PRO A 555 -7.39 -50.98 -18.43
CA PRO A 555 -7.46 -51.76 -17.19
C PRO A 555 -6.27 -51.53 -16.27
N SER A 556 -6.48 -51.70 -14.97
CA SER A 556 -5.44 -51.54 -13.93
C SER A 556 -4.72 -50.20 -14.00
N SER A 557 -5.39 -49.13 -14.42
CA SER A 557 -4.83 -47.77 -14.47
C SER A 557 -5.08 -47.06 -13.16
N GLU A 558 -4.04 -46.51 -12.54
CA GLU A 558 -4.15 -45.53 -11.48
C GLU A 558 -4.53 -44.21 -12.09
N LEU A 559 -5.63 -43.60 -11.61
CA LEU A 559 -6.22 -42.39 -12.16
C LEU A 559 -6.38 -41.36 -11.07
N GLU A 560 -6.26 -40.12 -11.51
CA GLU A 560 -6.62 -38.91 -10.75
C GLU A 560 -7.72 -38.21 -11.56
N PHE A 561 -8.74 -37.72 -10.85
CA PHE A 561 -9.85 -36.96 -11.43
C PHE A 561 -10.06 -35.67 -10.64
N HIS A 562 -10.23 -34.59 -11.32
CA HIS A 562 -10.69 -33.34 -10.74
C HIS A 562 -11.66 -32.60 -11.68
N VAL A 563 -12.41 -31.66 -11.11
CA VAL A 563 -13.44 -30.90 -11.81
C VAL A 563 -13.43 -29.43 -11.31
N LYS A 564 -13.77 -28.48 -12.17
CA LYS A 564 -14.03 -27.10 -11.78
C LYS A 564 -15.39 -26.65 -12.30
N ALA A 565 -16.05 -25.78 -11.52
CA ALA A 565 -17.27 -25.10 -11.92
C ALA A 565 -16.95 -23.93 -12.84
N MET A 566 -17.74 -23.73 -13.88
CA MET A 566 -17.60 -22.67 -14.87
C MET A 566 -18.81 -21.72 -14.83
N ALA A 567 -18.51 -20.42 -14.87
CA ALA A 567 -19.51 -19.36 -14.98
C ALA A 567 -19.84 -19.05 -16.45
N ASP A 568 -21.00 -18.44 -16.69
CA ASP A 568 -21.38 -18.02 -18.05
C ASP A 568 -20.65 -16.74 -18.47
N GLN A 569 -20.57 -15.76 -17.54
CA GLN A 569 -19.92 -14.47 -17.77
C GLN A 569 -18.98 -14.12 -16.60
N PRO A 570 -17.73 -13.76 -16.87
CA PRO A 570 -16.77 -13.38 -15.81
C PRO A 570 -17.19 -12.17 -14.99
N GLU A 571 -18.01 -11.29 -15.54
CA GLU A 571 -18.57 -10.11 -14.85
C GLU A 571 -19.60 -10.49 -13.79
N ASP A 572 -20.24 -11.66 -13.94
CA ASP A 572 -21.13 -12.20 -12.91
C ASP A 572 -20.33 -13.00 -11.89
N TYR A 573 -19.63 -14.03 -12.34
CA TYR A 573 -18.75 -14.86 -11.51
C TYR A 573 -17.57 -15.35 -12.34
N ILE A 574 -16.42 -15.54 -11.71
CA ILE A 574 -15.29 -16.23 -12.33
C ILE A 574 -15.34 -17.72 -12.00
N ASP A 575 -14.75 -18.53 -12.86
CA ASP A 575 -14.65 -19.97 -12.68
C ASP A 575 -14.06 -20.33 -11.30
N SER A 576 -14.44 -21.48 -10.75
CA SER A 576 -13.85 -21.99 -9.52
C SER A 576 -12.38 -22.41 -9.71
N SER A 577 -11.68 -22.59 -8.59
CA SER A 577 -10.50 -23.46 -8.59
C SER A 577 -10.90 -24.91 -8.93
N TRP A 578 -9.91 -25.74 -9.29
CA TRP A 578 -10.13 -27.17 -9.37
C TRP A 578 -10.52 -27.74 -8.00
N SER A 579 -11.39 -28.77 -7.99
CA SER A 579 -11.70 -29.53 -6.80
C SER A 579 -10.45 -30.21 -6.21
N GLU A 580 -10.56 -30.71 -4.99
CA GLU A 580 -9.62 -31.73 -4.53
C GLU A 580 -9.70 -32.94 -5.46
N SER A 581 -8.54 -33.55 -5.76
CA SER A 581 -8.46 -34.71 -6.66
C SER A 581 -8.96 -35.99 -6.00
N GLN A 582 -9.72 -36.80 -6.75
CA GLN A 582 -10.04 -38.17 -6.38
C GLN A 582 -9.05 -39.14 -7.06
N TYR A 583 -8.50 -40.07 -6.27
CA TYR A 583 -7.54 -41.07 -6.72
C TYR A 583 -8.17 -42.46 -6.63
N PHE A 584 -8.18 -43.19 -7.71
CA PHE A 584 -8.74 -44.53 -7.78
C PHE A 584 -8.12 -45.31 -8.93
N SER A 585 -8.46 -46.60 -9.06
CA SER A 585 -7.94 -47.46 -10.15
C SER A 585 -9.06 -48.16 -10.88
N THR A 586 -8.94 -48.26 -12.20
CA THR A 586 -9.81 -49.16 -12.99
C THR A 586 -9.57 -50.62 -12.61
N LEU A 587 -10.60 -51.41 -12.78
CA LEU A 587 -10.49 -52.84 -12.49
C LEU A 587 -9.46 -53.52 -13.41
N ALA A 588 -8.85 -54.57 -12.90
CA ALA A 588 -7.96 -55.38 -13.68
C ALA A 588 -8.74 -56.13 -14.77
N ASP A 589 -8.11 -56.34 -15.93
CA ASP A 589 -8.60 -57.34 -16.86
C ASP A 589 -8.30 -58.72 -16.26
N TYR A 590 -9.32 -59.27 -15.64
CA TYR A 590 -9.21 -60.58 -14.97
C TYR A 590 -8.68 -61.71 -15.92
N ILE A 591 -8.75 -61.45 -17.23
CA ILE A 591 -8.27 -62.40 -18.22
C ILE A 591 -6.76 -62.37 -18.34
N ASP A 592 -6.12 -61.23 -18.11
CA ASP A 592 -4.65 -61.14 -18.17
C ASP A 592 -3.95 -61.72 -16.93
N GLU A 593 -4.66 -61.88 -15.80
CA GLU A 593 -4.11 -62.50 -14.58
C GLU A 593 -4.13 -64.02 -14.58
N LEU A 594 -4.97 -64.69 -15.44
CA LEU A 594 -4.97 -66.13 -15.55
C LEU A 594 -3.89 -66.57 -16.55
N PRO A 595 -3.16 -67.65 -16.27
CA PRO A 595 -2.29 -68.27 -17.26
C PRO A 595 -3.06 -68.60 -18.55
N GLU A 596 -2.45 -68.34 -19.72
CA GLU A 596 -3.12 -68.62 -21.02
C GLU A 596 -3.60 -70.07 -21.17
N SER A 597 -3.01 -71.02 -20.44
CA SER A 597 -3.43 -72.40 -20.34
C SER A 597 -4.80 -72.57 -19.64
N GLU A 598 -5.25 -71.58 -18.87
CA GLU A 598 -6.51 -71.65 -18.11
C GLU A 598 -7.62 -70.80 -18.71
N LYS A 599 -7.28 -69.90 -19.69
CA LYS A 599 -8.24 -69.04 -20.38
C LYS A 599 -8.99 -69.79 -21.47
N LEU A 600 -10.20 -70.30 -21.17
CA LEU A 600 -11.09 -70.93 -22.17
C LEU A 600 -11.80 -69.83 -22.98
N VAL A 601 -11.69 -69.93 -24.30
CA VAL A 601 -12.28 -68.94 -25.24
C VAL A 601 -13.12 -69.63 -26.32
N ASN A 602 -14.19 -68.93 -26.76
CA ASN A 602 -14.87 -69.22 -28.00
C ASN A 602 -14.17 -68.52 -29.16
N VAL A 603 -13.82 -69.26 -30.19
CA VAL A 603 -13.11 -68.68 -31.35
C VAL A 603 -14.14 -68.46 -32.47
N TYR A 604 -14.14 -67.27 -33.01
CA TYR A 604 -14.97 -66.87 -34.15
C TYR A 604 -14.08 -66.44 -35.31
N SER A 605 -14.57 -66.69 -36.52
CA SER A 605 -13.97 -66.10 -37.71
C SER A 605 -14.11 -64.56 -37.70
N SER A 606 -13.36 -63.84 -38.56
CA SER A 606 -13.47 -62.40 -38.72
C SER A 606 -14.88 -61.87 -39.09
N ASN A 607 -15.74 -62.79 -39.60
CA ASN A 607 -17.13 -62.51 -39.98
C ASN A 607 -18.12 -62.87 -38.83
N GLY A 608 -17.64 -63.13 -37.62
CA GLY A 608 -18.47 -63.43 -36.46
C GLY A 608 -19.05 -64.85 -36.40
N VAL A 609 -18.60 -65.77 -37.26
CA VAL A 609 -19.05 -67.20 -37.24
C VAL A 609 -18.29 -67.96 -36.19
N TRP A 610 -19.01 -68.62 -35.27
CA TRP A 610 -18.41 -69.49 -34.25
C TRP A 610 -17.69 -70.67 -34.91
N MET A 611 -16.45 -70.94 -34.47
CA MET A 611 -15.58 -71.95 -35.03
C MET A 611 -15.35 -73.09 -34.05
N THR A 612 -14.94 -72.77 -32.86
CA THR A 612 -14.64 -73.75 -31.78
C THR A 612 -14.49 -73.04 -30.44
N HIS A 613 -14.15 -73.82 -29.43
CA HIS A 613 -13.64 -73.34 -28.15
C HIS A 613 -12.32 -74.04 -27.80
N CYS A 614 -11.40 -73.34 -27.17
CA CYS A 614 -10.11 -73.87 -26.74
C CYS A 614 -9.53 -72.97 -25.63
N TYR A 615 -8.46 -73.45 -24.97
CA TYR A 615 -7.65 -72.60 -24.14
C TYR A 615 -6.77 -71.69 -25.03
N VAL A 616 -6.47 -70.47 -24.58
CA VAL A 616 -5.75 -69.44 -25.40
C VAL A 616 -4.38 -70.01 -25.85
N ASP A 617 -3.65 -70.74 -24.99
CA ASP A 617 -2.36 -71.33 -25.30
C ASP A 617 -2.43 -72.41 -26.37
N GLN A 618 -3.62 -72.95 -26.62
CA GLN A 618 -3.85 -74.04 -27.58
C GLN A 618 -4.27 -73.56 -28.95
N ILE A 619 -4.55 -72.23 -29.11
CA ILE A 619 -5.10 -71.70 -30.37
C ILE A 619 -4.19 -71.97 -31.58
N HIS A 620 -2.87 -71.95 -31.38
CA HIS A 620 -1.87 -72.18 -32.42
C HIS A 620 -1.76 -73.66 -32.80
N ARG A 621 -2.38 -74.56 -32.03
CA ARG A 621 -2.42 -76.03 -32.30
C ARG A 621 -3.64 -76.41 -33.14
N LEU A 622 -4.57 -75.52 -33.32
CA LEU A 622 -5.77 -75.71 -34.11
C LEU A 622 -5.44 -75.48 -35.60
N SER A 623 -5.90 -76.30 -36.51
CA SER A 623 -5.65 -76.26 -37.94
C SER A 623 -6.49 -75.11 -38.60
N PHE A 624 -6.33 -73.92 -38.20
CA PHE A 624 -6.97 -72.79 -38.84
C PHE A 624 -6.18 -72.27 -40.04
N ARG A 625 -6.89 -71.71 -41.03
CA ARG A 625 -6.25 -71.02 -42.14
C ARG A 625 -5.61 -69.71 -41.58
N SER A 626 -4.53 -69.33 -42.20
CA SER A 626 -3.95 -67.98 -41.86
C SER A 626 -5.01 -66.89 -41.99
N GLY A 627 -5.17 -66.10 -40.95
CA GLY A 627 -6.19 -65.05 -40.94
C GLY A 627 -6.43 -64.44 -39.55
N ILE A 628 -7.35 -63.46 -39.49
CA ILE A 628 -7.76 -62.81 -38.24
C ILE A 628 -8.94 -63.56 -37.64
N TYR A 629 -8.85 -63.85 -36.36
CA TYR A 629 -9.91 -64.51 -35.58
C TYR A 629 -10.26 -63.66 -34.37
N ILE A 630 -11.50 -63.82 -33.85
CA ILE A 630 -11.97 -63.15 -32.67
C ILE A 630 -12.09 -64.23 -31.55
N LEU A 631 -11.35 -63.98 -30.48
CA LEU A 631 -11.48 -64.76 -29.25
C LEU A 631 -12.51 -64.10 -28.38
N ARG A 632 -13.56 -64.83 -27.95
CA ARG A 632 -14.55 -64.33 -26.99
C ARG A 632 -14.44 -65.07 -25.70
N TYR A 633 -14.11 -64.39 -24.64
CA TYR A 633 -13.93 -64.97 -23.31
C TYR A 633 -15.28 -65.14 -22.61
N SER A 634 -15.31 -65.96 -21.55
CA SER A 634 -16.51 -66.29 -20.78
C SER A 634 -17.16 -65.06 -20.10
N ASN A 635 -16.35 -63.98 -19.82
CA ASN A 635 -16.80 -62.76 -19.26
C ASN A 635 -17.37 -61.76 -20.30
N GLY A 636 -17.43 -62.10 -21.59
CA GLY A 636 -17.94 -61.29 -22.67
C GLY A 636 -16.88 -60.47 -23.42
N ALA A 637 -15.67 -60.34 -22.88
CA ALA A 637 -14.56 -59.66 -23.57
C ALA A 637 -14.18 -60.37 -24.87
N SER A 638 -13.67 -59.61 -25.84
CA SER A 638 -13.25 -60.16 -27.14
C SER A 638 -11.89 -59.62 -27.56
N ARG A 639 -11.01 -60.48 -28.07
CA ARG A 639 -9.67 -60.18 -28.57
C ARG A 639 -9.51 -60.61 -30.02
N LYS A 640 -8.97 -59.75 -30.87
CA LYS A 640 -8.57 -60.13 -32.23
C LYS A 640 -7.17 -60.72 -32.19
N VAL A 641 -7.02 -61.90 -32.82
CA VAL A 641 -5.74 -62.65 -32.96
C VAL A 641 -5.45 -62.88 -34.43
N LEU A 642 -4.20 -62.74 -34.85
CA LEU A 642 -3.71 -63.13 -36.17
C LEU A 642 -3.08 -64.54 -36.08
N ILE A 643 -3.67 -65.52 -36.72
CA ILE A 643 -3.08 -66.83 -36.88
C ILE A 643 -2.35 -66.79 -38.22
N LYS A 644 -1.03 -67.06 -38.20
CA LYS A 644 -0.15 -67.01 -39.38
C LYS A 644 -0.07 -68.37 -40.04
#